data_e00d63636374846e2a6d7560089e37df
#
_entry.id   e00d63636374846e2a6d7560089e37df
#
_cell.length_a   1.000
_cell.length_b   1.000
_cell.length_c   1.000
_cell.angle_alpha   90.00
_cell.angle_beta   90.00
_cell.angle_gamma   90.00
#
_symmetry.space_group_name_H-M   'P 1'
#
loop_
_entity.id
_entity.type
_entity.pdbx_description
1 polymer ?
#
loop_
_entity_poly.entity_id
_entity_poly.type
_entity_poly.pdbx_seq_one_letter_code
_entity_poly.pdbx_strand_id
1 'polypeptide(L)'
;MKFSKWHIAPAEEADIRRLGEAGYPQLVSQVLAARGISTAEEAAAFLERGRDLTCSPFLMKDMDRAVECISRAIGQGLRMAVFGDYDVDGITATVILVDYLLSRGGDVVHYIPRRIEDGYGLGRDAILSLHGQGVRLLVTVDCGITGVEEVAYANSLGMDVVVTDHHECKEELPPACAVVDPHRPDCGYPFKHLAGCGVALKLVLALGGESREEALLSRYCTLAAIGTVADVMQMSGENRTIVSRGLASISRSDFIGLHALLHEAGLSDKTVTSVQIGFVLAPRINAAGRMGAADMAADLLLCTDPHRAEHLARELCALNRERQAVEQEIYSQAVEQIEETPPQERSALVLASDTWHQGVVGIVASRLSEKYACPSFMIHLSGGTGKGSCRSWGGFNLFAALEACSDLLLGFGGHELAAGFTIEEKNIPAFRQRMNQYASRFRGGKAPVSCLQVDVPICQAGRVNLAEVEALDALEPYGAGNARPVFCLRGATLDRLQNVGQNRHLKLRLTKGSAQFDGIFFSAVAQTCGVAPGDRVDAAFYLQINEFRSSRTVQMQMVDIRPSLTGSTREEESLELVDRCLRGDELRPRDAVRLLPSRDQCVSLWRALQHAVPPDGLETDYLPLLRRLSGALQGAEPFLRTVLCLEVFRERGLLQCRRLGDSISLHLTSQGKKVALDRSEYLLRLHRALDTSRGGGRL
;
A
#
# COMPACT_ATOMS: atom_id res chain seq x y z
N MET A 1 -15.84 0.73 5.40
CA MET A 1 -14.82 1.81 5.29
C MET A 1 -13.46 1.22 5.62
N LYS A 2 -12.49 1.40 4.74
CA LYS A 2 -11.12 0.89 4.94
C LYS A 2 -10.26 1.89 5.72
N PHE A 3 -10.51 3.19 5.53
CA PHE A 3 -9.76 4.28 6.14
C PHE A 3 -10.64 5.17 7.00
N SER A 4 -10.14 5.53 8.19
CA SER A 4 -10.86 6.40 9.14
C SER A 4 -10.86 7.86 8.68
N LYS A 5 -9.79 8.30 8.01
CA LYS A 5 -9.63 9.68 7.51
C LYS A 5 -9.07 9.67 6.09
N TRP A 6 -9.45 10.69 5.31
CA TRP A 6 -8.84 11.01 4.02
C TRP A 6 -8.15 12.36 4.14
N HIS A 7 -6.87 12.38 3.83
CA HIS A 7 -6.07 13.59 3.72
C HIS A 7 -5.92 13.94 2.25
N ILE A 8 -6.45 15.10 1.84
CA ILE A 8 -6.32 15.58 0.47
C ILE A 8 -5.08 16.44 0.40
N ALA A 9 -4.18 16.11 -0.54
CA ALA A 9 -2.99 16.90 -0.78
C ALA A 9 -3.37 18.33 -1.20
N PRO A 10 -2.74 19.36 -0.62
CA PRO A 10 -2.94 20.73 -1.06
C PRO A 10 -2.36 20.90 -2.46
N ALA A 11 -3.10 21.57 -3.34
CA ALA A 11 -2.62 21.96 -4.67
C ALA A 11 -3.10 23.37 -4.95
N GLU A 12 -2.19 24.25 -5.33
CA GLU A 12 -2.52 25.64 -5.65
C GLU A 12 -3.12 25.72 -7.06
N GLU A 13 -4.27 26.39 -7.19
CA GLU A 13 -4.92 26.58 -8.51
C GLU A 13 -4.02 27.30 -9.52
N ALA A 14 -3.14 28.18 -9.03
CA ALA A 14 -2.18 28.89 -9.87
C ALA A 14 -1.18 27.93 -10.52
N ASP A 15 -0.70 26.92 -9.80
CA ASP A 15 0.24 25.92 -10.32
C ASP A 15 -0.44 25.00 -11.32
N ILE A 16 -1.66 24.52 -11.02
CA ILE A 16 -2.47 23.73 -11.96
C ILE A 16 -2.68 24.48 -13.27
N ARG A 17 -3.01 25.77 -13.18
CA ARG A 17 -3.21 26.63 -14.36
C ARG A 17 -1.93 26.79 -15.16
N ARG A 18 -0.80 27.10 -14.50
CA ARG A 18 0.51 27.26 -15.15
C ARG A 18 0.93 26.00 -15.91
N LEU A 19 0.76 24.83 -15.32
CA LEU A 19 1.03 23.57 -15.97
C LEU A 19 0.07 23.30 -17.14
N GLY A 20 -1.21 23.63 -17.01
CA GLY A 20 -2.19 23.55 -18.10
C GLY A 20 -1.86 24.49 -19.27
N GLU A 21 -1.41 25.72 -19.00
CA GLU A 21 -0.94 26.69 -20.01
C GLU A 21 0.34 26.20 -20.72
N ALA A 22 1.17 25.41 -20.02
CA ALA A 22 2.33 24.73 -20.61
C ALA A 22 1.95 23.50 -21.46
N GLY A 23 0.66 23.15 -21.57
CA GLY A 23 0.16 22.09 -22.44
C GLY A 23 -0.03 20.74 -21.75
N TYR A 24 0.15 20.62 -20.44
CA TYR A 24 -0.11 19.37 -19.73
C TYR A 24 -1.63 19.11 -19.55
N PRO A 25 -2.10 17.85 -19.72
CA PRO A 25 -3.48 17.47 -19.46
C PRO A 25 -3.91 17.80 -18.03
N GLN A 26 -5.19 18.07 -17.83
CA GLN A 26 -5.69 18.62 -16.57
C GLN A 26 -5.44 17.68 -15.37
N LEU A 27 -5.70 16.37 -15.52
CA LEU A 27 -5.48 15.42 -14.43
C LEU A 27 -3.98 15.30 -14.09
N VAL A 28 -3.11 15.33 -15.11
CA VAL A 28 -1.65 15.31 -14.92
C VAL A 28 -1.21 16.57 -14.18
N SER A 29 -1.66 17.77 -14.61
CA SER A 29 -1.36 19.05 -13.95
C SER A 29 -1.78 19.06 -12.49
N GLN A 30 -2.96 18.52 -12.16
CA GLN A 30 -3.45 18.43 -10.80
C GLN A 30 -2.60 17.50 -9.93
N VAL A 31 -2.20 16.32 -10.46
CA VAL A 31 -1.34 15.38 -9.73
C VAL A 31 0.06 15.97 -9.51
N LEU A 32 0.64 16.61 -10.52
CA LEU A 32 1.96 17.25 -10.41
C LEU A 32 1.94 18.36 -9.35
N ALA A 33 0.95 19.26 -9.39
CA ALA A 33 0.78 20.34 -8.41
C ALA A 33 0.57 19.77 -6.98
N ALA A 34 -0.23 18.71 -6.82
CA ALA A 34 -0.44 18.04 -5.54
C ALA A 34 0.84 17.40 -4.97
N ARG A 35 1.83 17.13 -5.82
CA ARG A 35 3.16 16.60 -5.46
C ARG A 35 4.24 17.68 -5.35
N GLY A 36 3.85 18.95 -5.41
CA GLY A 36 4.76 20.10 -5.28
C GLY A 36 5.54 20.43 -6.54
N ILE A 37 5.18 19.85 -7.71
CA ILE A 37 5.77 20.20 -9.01
C ILE A 37 4.93 21.33 -9.60
N SER A 38 5.52 22.52 -9.72
CA SER A 38 4.79 23.75 -10.00
C SER A 38 5.20 24.47 -11.28
N THR A 39 6.33 24.09 -11.90
CA THR A 39 6.82 24.69 -13.13
C THR A 39 6.83 23.71 -14.31
N ALA A 40 6.83 24.24 -15.54
CA ALA A 40 6.91 23.43 -16.75
C ALA A 40 8.25 22.68 -16.85
N GLU A 41 9.34 23.28 -16.36
CA GLU A 41 10.69 22.70 -16.35
C GLU A 41 10.76 21.51 -15.39
N GLU A 42 10.20 21.64 -14.18
CA GLU A 42 10.12 20.54 -13.20
C GLU A 42 9.24 19.41 -13.73
N ALA A 43 8.08 19.76 -14.33
CA ALA A 43 7.17 18.78 -14.92
C ALA A 43 7.82 18.04 -16.10
N ALA A 44 8.51 18.74 -17.00
CA ALA A 44 9.25 18.12 -18.10
C ALA A 44 10.33 17.18 -17.55
N ALA A 45 11.12 17.64 -16.57
CA ALA A 45 12.15 16.82 -15.95
C ALA A 45 11.59 15.55 -15.27
N PHE A 46 10.39 15.64 -14.66
CA PHE A 46 9.74 14.50 -14.01
C PHE A 46 9.10 13.53 -15.01
N LEU A 47 8.46 14.05 -16.06
CA LEU A 47 7.70 13.24 -17.02
C LEU A 47 8.56 12.65 -18.15
N GLU A 48 9.77 13.19 -18.37
CA GLU A 48 10.66 12.73 -19.43
C GLU A 48 11.19 11.32 -19.15
N ARG A 49 10.50 10.32 -19.68
CA ARG A 49 10.87 8.90 -19.53
C ARG A 49 12.20 8.53 -20.16
N GLY A 50 12.67 9.31 -21.13
CA GLY A 50 13.92 9.09 -21.85
C GLY A 50 15.11 9.83 -21.24
N ARG A 51 14.90 10.68 -20.23
CA ARG A 51 15.98 11.40 -19.59
C ARG A 51 16.91 10.42 -18.89
N ASP A 52 18.15 10.43 -19.32
CA ASP A 52 19.20 9.66 -18.67
C ASP A 52 19.63 10.39 -17.40
N LEU A 53 19.22 9.85 -16.27
CA LEU A 53 19.60 10.31 -14.93
C LEU A 53 20.71 9.45 -14.33
N THR A 54 21.30 8.53 -15.12
CA THR A 54 22.35 7.64 -14.65
C THR A 54 23.64 8.40 -14.42
N CYS A 55 24.32 8.09 -13.32
CA CYS A 55 25.63 8.64 -12.98
C CYS A 55 26.73 7.66 -13.40
N SER A 56 27.92 8.15 -13.64
CA SER A 56 29.07 7.26 -13.91
C SER A 56 29.27 6.27 -12.76
N PRO A 57 29.40 4.96 -13.04
CA PRO A 57 29.64 3.95 -12.00
C PRO A 57 30.92 4.21 -11.22
N PHE A 58 31.95 4.85 -11.81
CA PHE A 58 33.21 5.15 -11.16
C PHE A 58 33.14 6.26 -10.10
N LEU A 59 31.98 6.89 -9.92
CA LEU A 59 31.72 7.75 -8.76
C LEU A 59 31.47 6.95 -7.47
N MET A 60 31.18 5.65 -7.58
CA MET A 60 31.08 4.77 -6.42
C MET A 60 32.48 4.44 -5.92
N LYS A 61 32.65 4.54 -4.61
CA LYS A 61 33.91 4.18 -3.94
C LYS A 61 34.28 2.72 -4.22
N ASP A 62 35.54 2.47 -4.50
CA ASP A 62 36.16 1.16 -4.80
C ASP A 62 35.63 0.48 -6.09
N MET A 63 34.83 1.15 -6.94
CA MET A 63 34.37 0.57 -8.20
C MET A 63 35.56 0.23 -9.14
N ASP A 64 36.56 1.07 -9.19
CA ASP A 64 37.81 0.84 -9.93
C ASP A 64 38.54 -0.40 -9.47
N ARG A 65 38.66 -0.60 -8.14
CA ARG A 65 39.26 -1.78 -7.52
C ARG A 65 38.45 -3.06 -7.80
N ALA A 66 37.12 -2.97 -7.74
CA ALA A 66 36.25 -4.08 -8.07
C ALA A 66 36.44 -4.53 -9.53
N VAL A 67 36.48 -3.57 -10.46
CA VAL A 67 36.74 -3.82 -11.88
C VAL A 67 38.12 -4.47 -12.08
N GLU A 68 39.16 -3.97 -11.39
CA GLU A 68 40.50 -4.55 -11.48
C GLU A 68 40.53 -6.00 -10.97
N CYS A 69 39.94 -6.29 -9.79
CA CYS A 69 39.90 -7.63 -9.21
C CYS A 69 39.17 -8.62 -10.12
N ILE A 70 38.01 -8.27 -10.62
CA ILE A 70 37.21 -9.13 -11.50
C ILE A 70 37.88 -9.34 -12.85
N SER A 71 38.41 -8.27 -13.47
CA SER A 71 39.11 -8.36 -14.75
C SER A 71 40.38 -9.22 -14.66
N ARG A 72 41.12 -9.12 -13.55
CA ARG A 72 42.27 -9.98 -13.25
C ARG A 72 41.85 -11.44 -13.14
N ALA A 73 40.77 -11.75 -12.40
CA ALA A 73 40.26 -13.11 -12.25
C ALA A 73 39.84 -13.70 -13.61
N ILE A 74 39.14 -12.97 -14.46
CA ILE A 74 38.78 -13.39 -15.82
C ILE A 74 40.07 -13.65 -16.64
N GLY A 75 41.02 -12.71 -16.62
CA GLY A 75 42.26 -12.83 -17.42
C GLY A 75 43.17 -13.98 -16.97
N GLN A 76 43.09 -14.40 -15.72
CA GLN A 76 43.84 -15.54 -15.17
C GLN A 76 43.05 -16.87 -15.21
N GLY A 77 41.81 -16.87 -15.69
CA GLY A 77 40.97 -18.06 -15.70
C GLY A 77 40.63 -18.58 -14.29
N LEU A 78 40.58 -17.69 -13.29
CA LEU A 78 40.22 -18.09 -11.92
C LEU A 78 38.72 -18.38 -11.85
N ARG A 79 38.37 -19.45 -11.11
CA ARG A 79 36.98 -19.74 -10.81
C ARG A 79 36.42 -18.73 -9.83
N MET A 80 35.28 -18.14 -10.23
CA MET A 80 34.56 -17.10 -9.51
C MET A 80 33.23 -17.63 -8.97
N ALA A 81 32.74 -17.07 -7.89
CA ALA A 81 31.37 -17.26 -7.44
C ALA A 81 30.68 -15.90 -7.27
N VAL A 82 29.43 -15.80 -7.72
CA VAL A 82 28.52 -14.70 -7.39
C VAL A 82 27.60 -15.20 -6.29
N PHE A 83 27.66 -14.56 -5.13
CA PHE A 83 26.84 -14.86 -3.97
C PHE A 83 25.78 -13.79 -3.81
N GLY A 84 24.50 -14.13 -4.02
CA GLY A 84 23.37 -13.20 -3.91
C GLY A 84 22.49 -13.44 -2.70
N ASP A 85 21.48 -12.59 -2.49
CA ASP A 85 20.39 -12.85 -1.57
C ASP A 85 19.27 -13.67 -2.23
N TYR A 86 18.38 -14.23 -1.41
CA TYR A 86 17.28 -15.15 -1.83
C TYR A 86 16.02 -14.42 -2.32
N ASP A 87 15.96 -13.12 -2.28
CA ASP A 87 14.80 -12.35 -2.78
C ASP A 87 14.97 -11.93 -4.25
N VAL A 88 14.00 -11.18 -4.78
CA VAL A 88 14.01 -10.79 -6.20
C VAL A 88 15.19 -9.90 -6.53
N ASP A 89 15.58 -9.01 -5.63
CA ASP A 89 16.70 -8.10 -5.86
C ASP A 89 18.01 -8.87 -5.93
N GLY A 90 18.31 -9.71 -4.93
CA GLY A 90 19.49 -10.56 -4.92
C GLY A 90 19.52 -11.55 -6.10
N ILE A 91 18.38 -12.16 -6.45
CA ILE A 91 18.30 -13.08 -7.59
C ILE A 91 18.58 -12.33 -8.91
N THR A 92 17.96 -11.16 -9.15
CA THR A 92 18.19 -10.41 -10.39
C THR A 92 19.60 -9.83 -10.45
N ALA A 93 20.16 -9.37 -9.32
CA ALA A 93 21.54 -8.94 -9.21
C ALA A 93 22.52 -10.07 -9.58
N THR A 94 22.26 -11.28 -9.04
CA THR A 94 23.04 -12.48 -9.34
C THR A 94 23.01 -12.80 -10.83
N VAL A 95 21.81 -12.84 -11.43
CA VAL A 95 21.65 -13.15 -12.85
C VAL A 95 22.34 -12.12 -13.75
N ILE A 96 22.22 -10.82 -13.46
CA ILE A 96 22.89 -9.75 -14.18
C ILE A 96 24.40 -9.96 -14.21
N LEU A 97 25.02 -10.21 -13.06
CA LEU A 97 26.46 -10.35 -12.96
C LEU A 97 26.95 -11.67 -13.55
N VAL A 98 26.28 -12.80 -13.27
CA VAL A 98 26.64 -14.14 -13.79
C VAL A 98 26.56 -14.17 -15.31
N ASP A 99 25.43 -13.69 -15.91
CA ASP A 99 25.27 -13.67 -17.37
C ASP A 99 26.36 -12.81 -18.04
N TYR A 100 26.69 -11.65 -17.44
CA TYR A 100 27.76 -10.82 -17.95
C TYR A 100 29.13 -11.51 -17.86
N LEU A 101 29.50 -12.10 -16.71
CA LEU A 101 30.79 -12.77 -16.52
C LEU A 101 30.95 -13.98 -17.47
N LEU A 102 29.88 -14.78 -17.65
CA LEU A 102 29.85 -15.88 -18.64
C LEU A 102 30.06 -15.35 -20.07
N SER A 103 29.42 -14.23 -20.42
CA SER A 103 29.57 -13.61 -21.75
C SER A 103 31.01 -13.12 -22.02
N ARG A 104 31.79 -12.92 -20.92
CA ARG A 104 33.20 -12.52 -21.00
C ARG A 104 34.17 -13.72 -20.94
N GLY A 105 33.66 -14.95 -20.91
CA GLY A 105 34.44 -16.17 -20.84
C GLY A 105 34.95 -16.51 -19.44
N GLY A 106 34.36 -15.93 -18.41
CA GLY A 106 34.66 -16.25 -17.01
C GLY A 106 34.15 -17.65 -16.60
N ASP A 107 34.93 -18.37 -15.80
CA ASP A 107 34.46 -19.58 -15.08
C ASP A 107 33.75 -19.12 -13.81
N VAL A 108 32.40 -19.07 -13.85
CA VAL A 108 31.60 -18.53 -12.77
C VAL A 108 30.46 -19.46 -12.39
N VAL A 109 30.25 -19.60 -11.08
CA VAL A 109 29.09 -20.26 -10.46
C VAL A 109 28.30 -19.24 -9.66
N HIS A 110 27.00 -19.47 -9.45
CA HIS A 110 26.22 -18.69 -8.51
C HIS A 110 25.92 -19.47 -7.24
N TYR A 111 25.65 -18.77 -6.16
CA TYR A 111 25.18 -19.30 -4.90
C TYR A 111 24.11 -18.38 -4.32
N ILE A 112 22.94 -18.94 -4.01
CA ILE A 112 21.87 -18.23 -3.33
C ILE A 112 21.55 -18.97 -2.04
N PRO A 113 21.67 -18.32 -0.86
CA PRO A 113 21.45 -18.97 0.43
C PRO A 113 19.98 -19.38 0.59
N ARG A 114 19.77 -20.49 1.29
CA ARG A 114 18.43 -20.95 1.67
C ARG A 114 17.95 -20.17 2.88
N ARG A 115 16.92 -19.36 2.70
CA ARG A 115 16.38 -18.46 3.74
C ARG A 115 16.17 -19.10 5.11
N ILE A 116 15.73 -20.37 5.17
CA ILE A 116 15.36 -21.06 6.41
C ILE A 116 16.58 -21.73 7.04
N GLU A 117 17.42 -22.35 6.24
CA GLU A 117 18.57 -23.15 6.67
C GLU A 117 19.82 -22.28 6.92
N ASP A 118 20.19 -21.44 5.92
CA ASP A 118 21.42 -20.65 5.93
C ASP A 118 21.24 -19.26 6.58
N GLY A 119 20.00 -18.72 6.54
CA GLY A 119 19.71 -17.36 7.01
C GLY A 119 19.98 -16.29 5.95
N TYR A 120 20.29 -15.07 6.41
CA TYR A 120 20.60 -13.92 5.56
C TYR A 120 22.09 -13.64 5.50
N GLY A 121 22.61 -13.34 4.31
CA GLY A 121 23.99 -12.93 4.09
C GLY A 121 24.99 -14.09 3.98
N LEU A 122 26.28 -13.76 4.04
CA LEU A 122 27.35 -14.70 3.91
C LEU A 122 27.40 -15.69 5.11
N GLY A 123 27.51 -17.00 4.83
CA GLY A 123 27.69 -18.04 5.84
C GLY A 123 29.03 -18.75 5.67
N ARG A 124 29.68 -19.13 6.78
CA ARG A 124 30.97 -19.85 6.75
C ARG A 124 30.90 -21.17 6.01
N ASP A 125 29.79 -21.92 6.15
CA ASP A 125 29.61 -23.21 5.48
C ASP A 125 29.48 -23.04 3.95
N ALA A 126 28.81 -22.01 3.49
CA ALA A 126 28.71 -21.66 2.09
C ALA A 126 30.10 -21.27 1.52
N ILE A 127 30.84 -20.43 2.23
CA ILE A 127 32.22 -20.04 1.85
C ILE A 127 33.13 -21.28 1.75
N LEU A 128 33.07 -22.18 2.72
CA LEU A 128 33.85 -23.39 2.71
C LEU A 128 33.47 -24.31 1.53
N SER A 129 32.19 -24.45 1.25
CA SER A 129 31.69 -25.21 0.11
C SER A 129 32.20 -24.63 -1.23
N LEU A 130 32.14 -23.31 -1.41
CA LEU A 130 32.62 -22.62 -2.60
C LEU A 130 34.14 -22.75 -2.76
N HIS A 131 34.89 -22.61 -1.66
CA HIS A 131 36.34 -22.86 -1.63
C HIS A 131 36.66 -24.29 -2.08
N GLY A 132 35.93 -25.29 -1.56
CA GLY A 132 36.05 -26.70 -1.97
C GLY A 132 35.77 -26.97 -3.44
N GLN A 133 34.95 -26.13 -4.07
CA GLN A 133 34.69 -26.15 -5.53
C GLN A 133 35.79 -25.45 -6.36
N GLY A 134 36.85 -24.93 -5.71
CA GLY A 134 37.97 -24.27 -6.36
C GLY A 134 37.75 -22.76 -6.61
N VAL A 135 36.75 -22.13 -6.01
CA VAL A 135 36.53 -20.69 -6.12
C VAL A 135 37.68 -19.91 -5.53
N ARG A 136 38.16 -18.88 -6.23
CA ARG A 136 39.26 -18.00 -5.80
C ARG A 136 38.84 -16.54 -5.68
N LEU A 137 37.78 -16.11 -6.36
CA LEU A 137 37.15 -14.81 -6.22
C LEU A 137 35.67 -15.00 -5.89
N LEU A 138 35.26 -14.44 -4.75
CA LEU A 138 33.88 -14.36 -4.32
C LEU A 138 33.38 -12.92 -4.56
N VAL A 139 32.30 -12.75 -5.32
CA VAL A 139 31.64 -11.45 -5.52
C VAL A 139 30.25 -11.53 -4.88
N THR A 140 29.99 -10.71 -3.87
CA THR A 140 28.65 -10.62 -3.30
C THR A 140 27.82 -9.59 -4.04
N VAL A 141 26.53 -9.84 -4.15
CA VAL A 141 25.55 -8.91 -4.70
C VAL A 141 24.33 -8.85 -3.77
N ASP A 142 23.88 -7.64 -3.45
CA ASP A 142 22.73 -7.41 -2.57
C ASP A 142 22.91 -7.96 -1.14
N CYS A 143 24.13 -8.17 -0.73
CA CYS A 143 24.50 -8.60 0.61
C CYS A 143 26.01 -8.46 0.85
N GLY A 144 26.43 -8.59 2.10
CA GLY A 144 27.84 -8.71 2.45
C GLY A 144 28.43 -7.50 3.15
N ILE A 145 27.81 -6.32 3.12
CA ILE A 145 28.34 -5.11 3.75
C ILE A 145 28.52 -5.25 5.27
N THR A 146 27.76 -6.12 5.90
CA THR A 146 27.84 -6.41 7.34
C THR A 146 28.64 -7.65 7.68
N GLY A 147 29.18 -8.38 6.68
CA GLY A 147 29.83 -9.67 6.80
C GLY A 147 31.34 -9.58 7.10
N VAL A 148 31.73 -8.83 8.11
CA VAL A 148 33.18 -8.60 8.46
C VAL A 148 33.91 -9.88 8.76
N GLU A 149 33.35 -10.74 9.64
CA GLU A 149 33.97 -11.98 10.03
C GLU A 149 33.97 -13.02 8.88
N GLU A 150 32.91 -13.06 8.09
CA GLU A 150 32.74 -14.00 6.98
C GLU A 150 33.74 -13.68 5.86
N VAL A 151 33.92 -12.40 5.55
CA VAL A 151 34.92 -11.95 4.56
C VAL A 151 36.32 -12.22 5.06
N ALA A 152 36.60 -11.94 6.33
CA ALA A 152 37.91 -12.29 6.93
C ALA A 152 38.15 -13.82 6.88
N TYR A 153 37.11 -14.63 7.08
CA TYR A 153 37.20 -16.08 6.95
C TYR A 153 37.51 -16.51 5.51
N ALA A 154 36.83 -15.95 4.50
CA ALA A 154 37.11 -16.21 3.09
C ALA A 154 38.57 -15.84 2.72
N ASN A 155 39.05 -14.69 3.18
CA ASN A 155 40.44 -14.29 2.99
C ASN A 155 41.45 -15.29 3.63
N SER A 156 41.12 -15.83 4.79
CA SER A 156 41.97 -16.85 5.46
C SER A 156 42.08 -18.14 4.66
N LEU A 157 41.11 -18.44 3.81
CA LEU A 157 41.12 -19.58 2.88
C LEU A 157 41.85 -19.27 1.56
N GLY A 158 42.35 -18.04 1.38
CA GLY A 158 43.00 -17.59 0.13
C GLY A 158 42.02 -17.26 -0.99
N MET A 159 40.82 -16.87 -0.65
CA MET A 159 39.82 -16.34 -1.60
C MET A 159 39.84 -14.80 -1.55
N ASP A 160 39.96 -14.16 -2.69
CA ASP A 160 39.68 -12.72 -2.82
C ASP A 160 38.18 -12.49 -2.70
N VAL A 161 37.75 -11.34 -2.11
CA VAL A 161 36.35 -11.00 -1.97
C VAL A 161 36.09 -9.58 -2.54
N VAL A 162 35.06 -9.41 -3.35
CA VAL A 162 34.49 -8.15 -3.76
C VAL A 162 33.08 -8.06 -3.22
N VAL A 163 32.78 -7.07 -2.40
CA VAL A 163 31.45 -6.84 -1.86
C VAL A 163 30.74 -5.79 -2.71
N THR A 164 29.52 -6.11 -3.20
CA THR A 164 28.60 -5.12 -3.75
C THR A 164 27.26 -5.20 -3.02
N ASP A 165 26.84 -4.08 -2.45
CA ASP A 165 25.67 -4.03 -1.59
C ASP A 165 25.00 -2.64 -1.69
N HIS A 166 23.82 -2.49 -1.09
CA HIS A 166 23.09 -1.23 -1.01
C HIS A 166 22.49 -1.02 0.40
N HIS A 167 22.75 -1.92 1.33
CA HIS A 167 22.25 -1.84 2.70
C HIS A 167 23.06 -0.84 3.54
N GLU A 168 22.49 -0.43 4.68
CA GLU A 168 23.17 0.47 5.62
C GLU A 168 24.46 -0.15 6.17
N CYS A 169 25.55 0.63 6.12
CA CYS A 169 26.84 0.21 6.60
C CYS A 169 26.93 0.23 8.13
N LYS A 170 27.67 -0.71 8.70
CA LYS A 170 28.13 -0.64 10.10
C LYS A 170 29.37 0.24 10.20
N GLU A 171 29.83 0.50 11.45
CA GLU A 171 31.07 1.25 11.71
C GLU A 171 32.29 0.59 11.07
N GLU A 172 32.35 -0.75 11.11
CA GLU A 172 33.42 -1.56 10.52
C GLU A 172 32.96 -2.16 9.18
N LEU A 173 33.74 -1.91 8.13
CA LEU A 173 33.54 -2.49 6.81
C LEU A 173 34.24 -3.84 6.66
N PRO A 174 33.71 -4.77 5.85
CA PRO A 174 34.37 -6.06 5.61
C PRO A 174 35.73 -5.87 4.92
N PRO A 175 36.74 -6.66 5.30
CA PRO A 175 38.11 -6.56 4.77
C PRO A 175 38.23 -7.18 3.37
N ALA A 176 37.39 -6.73 2.43
CA ALA A 176 37.37 -7.20 1.06
C ALA A 176 38.37 -6.44 0.19
N CYS A 177 38.69 -6.98 -1.00
CA CYS A 177 39.52 -6.33 -2.01
C CYS A 177 38.90 -5.01 -2.48
N ALA A 178 37.56 -4.99 -2.59
CA ALA A 178 36.76 -3.82 -2.89
C ALA A 178 35.40 -3.93 -2.17
N VAL A 179 34.87 -2.77 -1.72
CA VAL A 179 33.54 -2.68 -1.11
C VAL A 179 32.78 -1.58 -1.85
N VAL A 180 31.85 -1.97 -2.70
CA VAL A 180 31.06 -1.06 -3.53
C VAL A 180 29.67 -0.96 -2.95
N ASP A 181 29.41 0.19 -2.29
CA ASP A 181 28.11 0.47 -1.70
C ASP A 181 27.86 1.98 -1.72
N PRO A 182 26.74 2.46 -2.26
CA PRO A 182 26.43 3.88 -2.28
C PRO A 182 26.20 4.47 -0.87
N HIS A 183 25.81 3.66 0.15
CA HIS A 183 25.56 4.13 1.52
C HIS A 183 26.84 4.29 2.37
N ARG A 184 28.00 3.85 1.89
CA ARG A 184 29.25 4.08 2.61
C ARG A 184 29.44 5.56 2.94
N PRO A 185 29.86 5.91 4.17
CA PRO A 185 30.06 7.31 4.57
C PRO A 185 31.10 8.06 3.71
N ASP A 186 32.11 7.31 3.19
CA ASP A 186 33.18 7.84 2.34
C ASP A 186 32.88 7.76 0.83
N CYS A 187 31.65 7.36 0.45
CA CYS A 187 31.25 7.24 -0.95
C CYS A 187 30.61 8.55 -1.44
N GLY A 188 31.18 9.15 -2.48
CA GLY A 188 30.68 10.39 -3.11
C GLY A 188 29.58 10.16 -4.15
N TYR A 189 29.04 8.94 -4.29
CA TYR A 189 28.01 8.67 -5.28
C TYR A 189 26.73 9.48 -5.01
N PRO A 190 26.19 10.22 -5.99
CA PRO A 190 25.14 11.21 -5.73
C PRO A 190 23.78 10.59 -5.46
N PHE A 191 23.52 9.37 -5.95
CA PHE A 191 22.22 8.69 -5.78
C PHE A 191 22.36 7.48 -4.86
N LYS A 192 21.86 7.58 -3.63
CA LYS A 192 22.03 6.58 -2.58
C LYS A 192 21.03 5.41 -2.64
N HIS A 193 19.92 5.57 -3.36
CA HIS A 193 18.79 4.66 -3.31
C HIS A 193 18.77 3.62 -4.43
N LEU A 194 19.91 3.20 -4.94
CA LEU A 194 19.96 2.05 -5.85
C LEU A 194 19.61 0.77 -5.09
N ALA A 195 18.91 -0.16 -5.76
CA ALA A 195 18.76 -1.53 -5.31
C ALA A 195 20.06 -2.33 -5.52
N GLY A 196 20.20 -3.50 -4.91
CA GLY A 196 21.35 -4.38 -5.13
C GLY A 196 21.57 -4.74 -6.60
N CYS A 197 20.49 -5.02 -7.34
CA CYS A 197 20.55 -5.23 -8.80
C CYS A 197 20.96 -3.97 -9.57
N GLY A 198 20.63 -2.79 -9.05
CA GLY A 198 21.11 -1.51 -9.58
C GLY A 198 22.62 -1.34 -9.40
N VAL A 199 23.16 -1.71 -8.24
CA VAL A 199 24.60 -1.72 -7.98
C VAL A 199 25.31 -2.75 -8.85
N ALA A 200 24.73 -3.96 -9.00
CA ALA A 200 25.25 -4.99 -9.91
C ALA A 200 25.25 -4.53 -11.38
N LEU A 201 24.20 -3.82 -11.82
CA LEU A 201 24.16 -3.20 -13.15
C LEU A 201 25.28 -2.17 -13.30
N LYS A 202 25.51 -1.30 -12.31
CA LYS A 202 26.62 -0.35 -12.33
C LYS A 202 27.99 -1.02 -12.43
N LEU A 203 28.20 -2.14 -11.73
CA LEU A 203 29.43 -2.92 -11.84
C LEU A 203 29.61 -3.49 -13.25
N VAL A 204 28.53 -4.00 -13.86
CA VAL A 204 28.56 -4.51 -15.25
C VAL A 204 28.87 -3.39 -16.25
N LEU A 205 28.30 -2.19 -16.07
CA LEU A 205 28.60 -1.03 -16.90
C LEU A 205 30.07 -0.61 -16.77
N ALA A 206 30.61 -0.60 -15.55
CA ALA A 206 32.03 -0.30 -15.30
C ALA A 206 32.98 -1.33 -15.97
N LEU A 207 32.65 -2.62 -15.86
CA LEU A 207 33.40 -3.71 -16.50
C LEU A 207 33.33 -3.68 -18.03
N GLY A 208 32.18 -3.24 -18.57
CA GLY A 208 31.96 -3.17 -20.03
C GLY A 208 32.58 -1.97 -20.71
N GLY A 209 32.73 -0.86 -19.96
CA GLY A 209 33.22 0.41 -20.46
C GLY A 209 32.21 1.16 -21.34
N GLU A 210 32.46 2.45 -21.55
CA GLU A 210 31.55 3.40 -22.23
C GLU A 210 31.08 2.90 -23.62
N SER A 211 31.95 2.25 -24.38
CA SER A 211 31.60 1.78 -25.74
C SER A 211 30.51 0.72 -25.77
N ARG A 212 30.21 0.05 -24.66
CA ARG A 212 29.18 -1.00 -24.52
C ARG A 212 28.01 -0.60 -23.67
N GLU A 213 28.04 0.59 -23.07
CA GLU A 213 27.07 1.03 -22.06
C GLU A 213 25.62 0.86 -22.55
N GLU A 214 25.27 1.39 -23.72
CA GLU A 214 23.88 1.30 -24.22
C GLU A 214 23.44 -0.15 -24.49
N ALA A 215 24.34 -1.00 -25.00
CA ALA A 215 24.04 -2.42 -25.22
C ALA A 215 23.81 -3.15 -23.88
N LEU A 216 24.59 -2.84 -22.85
CA LEU A 216 24.46 -3.43 -21.51
C LEU A 216 23.21 -2.93 -20.80
N LEU A 217 22.89 -1.64 -20.91
CA LEU A 217 21.64 -1.08 -20.41
C LEU A 217 20.43 -1.74 -21.09
N SER A 218 20.45 -1.87 -22.41
CA SER A 218 19.40 -2.55 -23.17
C SER A 218 19.17 -3.99 -22.71
N ARG A 219 20.26 -4.72 -22.42
CA ARG A 219 20.17 -6.12 -21.98
C ARG A 219 19.69 -6.25 -20.54
N TYR A 220 20.28 -5.49 -19.61
CA TYR A 220 20.13 -5.75 -18.18
C TYR A 220 19.13 -4.85 -17.46
N CYS A 221 18.72 -3.70 -18.01
CA CYS A 221 17.73 -2.82 -17.34
C CYS A 221 16.41 -3.55 -17.02
N THR A 222 16.03 -4.56 -17.81
CA THR A 222 14.81 -5.33 -17.55
C THR A 222 14.88 -6.08 -16.22
N LEU A 223 15.99 -6.76 -15.92
CA LEU A 223 16.19 -7.47 -14.67
C LEU A 223 16.38 -6.48 -13.51
N ALA A 224 17.18 -5.41 -13.73
CA ALA A 224 17.36 -4.36 -12.74
C ALA A 224 16.04 -3.65 -12.39
N ALA A 225 15.14 -3.47 -13.36
CA ALA A 225 13.81 -2.93 -13.10
C ALA A 225 12.94 -3.86 -12.24
N ILE A 226 13.03 -5.17 -12.47
CA ILE A 226 12.29 -6.17 -11.69
C ILE A 226 12.77 -6.16 -10.23
N GLY A 227 14.08 -6.18 -9.97
CA GLY A 227 14.66 -6.13 -8.62
C GLY A 227 14.34 -4.79 -7.93
N THR A 228 14.61 -3.66 -8.59
CA THR A 228 14.34 -2.31 -8.04
C THR A 228 12.88 -2.12 -7.59
N VAL A 229 11.91 -2.60 -8.41
CA VAL A 229 10.48 -2.53 -8.06
C VAL A 229 10.14 -3.49 -6.93
N ALA A 230 10.72 -4.68 -6.93
CA ALA A 230 10.44 -5.71 -5.93
C ALA A 230 10.97 -5.35 -4.53
N ASP A 231 12.13 -4.68 -4.48
CA ASP A 231 12.75 -4.17 -3.25
C ASP A 231 12.14 -2.83 -2.78
N VAL A 232 11.10 -2.36 -3.47
CA VAL A 232 10.34 -1.16 -3.10
C VAL A 232 11.22 0.11 -3.02
N MET A 233 12.26 0.17 -3.84
CA MET A 233 13.17 1.31 -3.88
C MET A 233 12.50 2.60 -4.39
N GLN A 234 12.99 3.75 -3.96
CA GLN A 234 12.44 5.05 -4.37
C GLN A 234 12.42 5.20 -5.91
N MET A 235 11.25 5.48 -6.49
CA MET A 235 11.02 5.61 -7.93
C MET A 235 11.38 7.02 -8.41
N SER A 236 12.62 7.45 -8.13
CA SER A 236 13.19 8.74 -8.47
C SER A 236 14.62 8.58 -9.01
N GLY A 237 15.20 9.63 -9.56
CA GLY A 237 16.59 9.63 -10.04
C GLY A 237 16.89 8.43 -10.95
N GLU A 238 18.02 7.75 -10.72
CA GLU A 238 18.46 6.63 -11.55
C GLU A 238 17.49 5.45 -11.56
N ASN A 239 16.83 5.14 -10.44
CA ASN A 239 15.85 4.07 -10.38
C ASN A 239 14.71 4.29 -11.37
N ARG A 240 14.24 5.54 -11.52
CA ARG A 240 13.22 5.89 -12.50
C ARG A 240 13.71 5.64 -13.93
N THR A 241 14.94 6.01 -14.25
CA THR A 241 15.55 5.74 -15.56
C THR A 241 15.67 4.23 -15.82
N ILE A 242 16.25 3.48 -14.88
CA ILE A 242 16.41 2.01 -14.98
C ILE A 242 15.07 1.32 -15.18
N VAL A 243 14.09 1.64 -14.34
CA VAL A 243 12.76 1.01 -14.40
C VAL A 243 12.02 1.41 -15.68
N SER A 244 12.08 2.67 -16.11
CA SER A 244 11.46 3.10 -17.37
C SER A 244 12.04 2.38 -18.58
N ARG A 245 13.37 2.26 -18.66
CA ARG A 245 14.07 1.52 -19.74
C ARG A 245 13.73 0.03 -19.68
N GLY A 246 13.75 -0.56 -18.48
CA GLY A 246 13.43 -1.98 -18.28
C GLY A 246 12.00 -2.32 -18.68
N LEU A 247 11.02 -1.51 -18.31
CA LEU A 247 9.61 -1.69 -18.69
C LEU A 247 9.42 -1.56 -20.21
N ALA A 248 10.10 -0.62 -20.87
CA ALA A 248 10.03 -0.44 -22.30
C ALA A 248 10.63 -1.62 -23.11
N SER A 249 11.56 -2.36 -22.51
CA SER A 249 12.25 -3.50 -23.15
C SER A 249 11.77 -4.87 -22.68
N ILE A 250 10.93 -5.00 -21.66
CA ILE A 250 10.60 -6.26 -21.01
C ILE A 250 10.01 -7.32 -21.95
N SER A 251 9.17 -6.90 -22.90
CA SER A 251 8.58 -7.80 -23.91
C SER A 251 9.57 -8.23 -25.02
N ARG A 252 10.72 -7.59 -25.10
CA ARG A 252 11.78 -7.82 -26.09
C ARG A 252 13.10 -8.23 -25.44
N SER A 253 13.05 -8.60 -24.17
CA SER A 253 14.22 -9.07 -23.44
C SER A 253 14.85 -10.31 -24.08
N ASP A 254 16.17 -10.47 -23.99
CA ASP A 254 16.87 -11.66 -24.49
C ASP A 254 16.77 -12.85 -23.52
N PHE A 255 16.23 -12.66 -22.33
CA PHE A 255 16.12 -13.70 -21.29
C PHE A 255 14.93 -14.63 -21.56
N ILE A 256 15.21 -15.84 -22.09
CA ILE A 256 14.19 -16.85 -22.42
C ILE A 256 13.36 -17.21 -21.17
N GLY A 257 14.01 -17.36 -20.02
CA GLY A 257 13.33 -17.67 -18.77
C GLY A 257 12.34 -16.57 -18.32
N LEU A 258 12.66 -15.29 -18.57
CA LEU A 258 11.73 -14.21 -18.31
C LEU A 258 10.50 -14.27 -19.24
N HIS A 259 10.68 -14.59 -20.52
CA HIS A 259 9.56 -14.78 -21.44
C HIS A 259 8.65 -15.93 -21.01
N ALA A 260 9.22 -17.06 -20.60
CA ALA A 260 8.46 -18.20 -20.06
C ALA A 260 7.66 -17.78 -18.81
N LEU A 261 8.26 -17.01 -17.91
CA LEU A 261 7.57 -16.51 -16.71
C LEU A 261 6.45 -15.52 -17.04
N LEU A 262 6.67 -14.60 -17.99
CA LEU A 262 5.64 -13.67 -18.48
C LEU A 262 4.45 -14.43 -19.09
N HIS A 263 4.73 -15.47 -19.86
CA HIS A 263 3.70 -16.33 -20.45
C HIS A 263 2.86 -17.04 -19.40
N GLU A 264 3.49 -17.75 -18.45
CA GLU A 264 2.81 -18.44 -17.35
C GLU A 264 2.05 -17.47 -16.41
N ALA A 265 2.51 -16.23 -16.31
CA ALA A 265 1.84 -15.16 -15.55
C ALA A 265 0.68 -14.49 -16.32
N GLY A 266 0.45 -14.84 -17.60
CA GLY A 266 -0.59 -14.24 -18.46
C GLY A 266 -0.32 -12.78 -18.83
N LEU A 267 0.95 -12.42 -19.01
CA LEU A 267 1.42 -11.07 -19.33
C LEU A 267 2.02 -10.91 -20.74
N SER A 268 2.15 -11.98 -21.53
CA SER A 268 2.82 -11.96 -22.85
C SER A 268 2.26 -10.90 -23.82
N ASP A 269 0.92 -10.73 -23.84
CA ASP A 269 0.23 -9.84 -24.77
C ASP A 269 -0.19 -8.52 -24.12
N LYS A 270 0.40 -8.19 -22.96
CA LYS A 270 0.04 -6.99 -22.20
C LYS A 270 1.23 -6.06 -22.04
N THR A 271 0.94 -4.76 -21.98
CA THR A 271 1.93 -3.79 -21.51
C THR A 271 2.21 -4.04 -20.03
N VAL A 272 3.43 -4.44 -19.69
CA VAL A 272 3.86 -4.67 -18.31
C VAL A 272 4.19 -3.33 -17.66
N THR A 273 3.60 -3.08 -16.49
CA THR A 273 3.84 -1.89 -15.68
C THR A 273 4.57 -2.25 -14.38
N SER A 274 5.05 -1.25 -13.64
CA SER A 274 5.67 -1.47 -12.32
C SER A 274 4.71 -2.18 -11.35
N VAL A 275 3.40 -1.93 -11.44
CA VAL A 275 2.38 -2.61 -10.63
C VAL A 275 2.36 -4.12 -10.93
N GLN A 276 2.46 -4.51 -12.20
CA GLN A 276 2.50 -5.93 -12.56
C GLN A 276 3.82 -6.59 -12.17
N ILE A 277 4.94 -5.86 -12.21
CA ILE A 277 6.18 -6.37 -11.62
C ILE A 277 5.96 -6.64 -10.13
N GLY A 278 5.53 -5.66 -9.35
CA GLY A 278 5.42 -5.78 -7.89
C GLY A 278 4.38 -6.79 -7.41
N PHE A 279 3.24 -6.93 -8.13
CA PHE A 279 2.12 -7.77 -7.67
C PHE A 279 1.94 -9.07 -8.45
N VAL A 280 2.62 -9.25 -9.58
CA VAL A 280 2.49 -10.47 -10.41
C VAL A 280 3.83 -11.18 -10.56
N LEU A 281 4.88 -10.52 -11.04
CA LEU A 281 6.18 -11.18 -11.30
C LEU A 281 6.98 -11.39 -10.02
N ALA A 282 7.23 -10.33 -9.25
CA ALA A 282 8.03 -10.39 -8.03
C ALA A 282 7.50 -11.42 -7.00
N PRO A 283 6.18 -11.55 -6.73
CA PRO A 283 5.69 -12.58 -5.83
C PRO A 283 5.98 -14.02 -6.28
N ARG A 284 6.09 -14.27 -7.61
CA ARG A 284 6.43 -15.59 -8.15
C ARG A 284 7.90 -15.91 -7.90
N ILE A 285 8.79 -14.97 -8.21
CA ILE A 285 10.23 -15.11 -7.96
C ILE A 285 10.49 -15.23 -6.46
N ASN A 286 9.91 -14.37 -5.63
CA ASN A 286 10.03 -14.41 -4.17
C ASN A 286 9.49 -15.70 -3.54
N ALA A 287 8.53 -16.38 -4.20
CA ALA A 287 8.00 -17.64 -3.69
C ALA A 287 9.09 -18.71 -3.61
N ALA A 288 10.03 -18.75 -4.55
CA ALA A 288 11.17 -19.68 -4.53
C ALA A 288 12.01 -19.53 -3.26
N GLY A 289 12.44 -18.31 -2.90
CA GLY A 289 13.21 -18.05 -1.69
C GLY A 289 12.44 -18.38 -0.40
N ARG A 290 11.12 -18.11 -0.38
CA ARG A 290 10.26 -18.38 0.78
C ARG A 290 9.97 -19.86 1.00
N MET A 291 9.91 -20.65 -0.06
CA MET A 291 9.61 -22.08 -0.04
C MET A 291 10.88 -22.97 -0.12
N GLY A 292 12.08 -22.38 0.01
CA GLY A 292 13.34 -23.11 0.08
C GLY A 292 13.93 -23.55 -1.27
N ALA A 293 13.55 -22.88 -2.37
CA ALA A 293 13.98 -23.22 -3.73
C ALA A 293 14.52 -21.98 -4.50
N ALA A 294 15.29 -21.11 -3.82
CA ALA A 294 15.74 -19.82 -4.40
C ALA A 294 16.58 -20.00 -5.68
N ASP A 295 17.40 -21.05 -5.75
CA ASP A 295 18.20 -21.37 -6.95
C ASP A 295 17.34 -21.55 -8.22
N MET A 296 16.11 -22.10 -8.07
CA MET A 296 15.19 -22.31 -9.20
C MET A 296 14.88 -21.01 -9.95
N ALA A 297 14.76 -19.88 -9.25
CA ALA A 297 14.45 -18.61 -9.89
C ALA A 297 15.66 -18.05 -10.66
N ALA A 298 16.86 -18.18 -10.13
CA ALA A 298 18.09 -17.84 -10.85
C ALA A 298 18.32 -18.77 -12.05
N ASP A 299 18.13 -20.08 -11.87
CA ASP A 299 18.21 -21.08 -12.93
C ASP A 299 17.22 -20.79 -14.07
N LEU A 300 15.99 -20.39 -13.74
CA LEU A 300 15.00 -19.98 -14.75
C LEU A 300 15.51 -18.79 -15.57
N LEU A 301 15.96 -17.72 -14.89
CA LEU A 301 16.37 -16.50 -15.58
C LEU A 301 17.67 -16.66 -16.39
N LEU A 302 18.57 -17.54 -15.96
CA LEU A 302 19.81 -17.91 -16.68
C LEU A 302 19.57 -18.99 -17.77
N CYS A 303 18.37 -19.59 -17.84
CA CYS A 303 18.10 -20.69 -18.74
C CYS A 303 18.14 -20.27 -20.22
N THR A 304 18.85 -21.03 -21.05
CA THR A 304 18.94 -20.82 -22.49
C THR A 304 18.12 -21.83 -23.29
N ASP A 305 17.60 -22.88 -22.66
CA ASP A 305 16.73 -23.88 -23.28
C ASP A 305 15.24 -23.51 -23.06
N PRO A 306 14.47 -23.26 -24.15
CA PRO A 306 13.08 -22.88 -24.05
C PRO A 306 12.20 -23.91 -23.31
N HIS A 307 12.39 -25.21 -23.54
CA HIS A 307 11.59 -26.25 -22.89
C HIS A 307 11.85 -26.34 -21.38
N ARG A 308 13.14 -26.24 -20.99
CA ARG A 308 13.52 -26.16 -19.57
C ARG A 308 12.98 -24.90 -18.92
N ALA A 309 13.04 -23.75 -19.61
CA ALA A 309 12.51 -22.49 -19.10
C ALA A 309 10.99 -22.55 -18.86
N GLU A 310 10.21 -23.13 -19.79
CA GLU A 310 8.78 -23.36 -19.61
C GLU A 310 8.47 -24.26 -18.41
N HIS A 311 9.27 -25.31 -18.20
CA HIS A 311 9.12 -26.21 -17.06
C HIS A 311 9.35 -25.46 -15.74
N LEU A 312 10.49 -24.77 -15.62
CA LEU A 312 10.85 -24.00 -14.42
C LEU A 312 9.84 -22.88 -14.14
N ALA A 313 9.34 -22.18 -15.15
CA ALA A 313 8.32 -21.15 -14.99
C ALA A 313 7.00 -21.72 -14.44
N ARG A 314 6.56 -22.90 -14.90
CA ARG A 314 5.38 -23.59 -14.36
C ARG A 314 5.56 -24.02 -12.91
N GLU A 315 6.75 -24.57 -12.57
CA GLU A 315 7.08 -24.94 -11.19
C GLU A 315 7.10 -23.71 -10.27
N LEU A 316 7.72 -22.61 -10.69
CA LEU A 316 7.76 -21.36 -9.93
C LEU A 316 6.36 -20.79 -9.70
N CYS A 317 5.49 -20.84 -10.73
CA CYS A 317 4.08 -20.45 -10.58
C CYS A 317 3.31 -21.40 -9.66
N ALA A 318 3.64 -22.69 -9.62
CA ALA A 318 3.05 -23.65 -8.68
C ALA A 318 3.46 -23.35 -7.25
N LEU A 319 4.75 -23.12 -6.99
CA LEU A 319 5.26 -22.68 -5.67
C LEU A 319 4.59 -21.40 -5.17
N ASN A 320 4.36 -20.43 -6.05
CA ASN A 320 3.64 -19.22 -5.65
C ASN A 320 2.17 -19.49 -5.27
N ARG A 321 1.49 -20.41 -5.94
CA ARG A 321 0.12 -20.83 -5.55
C ARG A 321 0.12 -21.55 -4.21
N GLU A 322 1.08 -22.42 -3.97
CA GLU A 322 1.28 -23.09 -2.68
C GLU A 322 1.54 -22.07 -1.56
N ARG A 323 2.49 -21.17 -1.76
CA ARG A 323 2.76 -20.08 -0.82
C ARG A 323 1.50 -19.25 -0.49
N GLN A 324 0.66 -18.95 -1.51
CA GLN A 324 -0.60 -18.22 -1.32
C GLN A 324 -1.63 -19.03 -0.51
N ALA A 325 -1.68 -20.34 -0.70
CA ALA A 325 -2.55 -21.21 0.10
C ALA A 325 -2.12 -21.24 1.57
N VAL A 326 -0.82 -21.44 1.81
CA VAL A 326 -0.22 -21.40 3.16
C VAL A 326 -0.43 -20.01 3.81
N GLU A 327 -0.23 -18.92 3.06
CA GLU A 327 -0.48 -17.56 3.56
C GLU A 327 -1.93 -17.37 4.00
N GLN A 328 -2.89 -17.86 3.20
CA GLN A 328 -4.31 -17.73 3.54
C GLN A 328 -4.70 -18.56 4.76
N GLU A 329 -4.13 -19.75 4.92
CA GLU A 329 -4.34 -20.59 6.09
C GLU A 329 -3.81 -19.92 7.36
N ILE A 330 -2.55 -19.48 7.36
CA ILE A 330 -1.95 -18.75 8.48
C ILE A 330 -2.77 -17.50 8.82
N TYR A 331 -3.21 -16.75 7.80
CA TYR A 331 -4.01 -15.55 8.00
C TYR A 331 -5.35 -15.85 8.68
N SER A 332 -6.03 -16.93 8.28
CA SER A 332 -7.32 -17.33 8.90
C SER A 332 -7.14 -17.72 10.37
N GLN A 333 -6.13 -18.55 10.67
CA GLN A 333 -5.81 -18.95 12.05
C GLN A 333 -5.39 -17.75 12.92
N ALA A 334 -4.61 -16.81 12.35
CA ALA A 334 -4.22 -15.61 13.06
C ALA A 334 -5.41 -14.69 13.38
N VAL A 335 -6.38 -14.58 12.47
CA VAL A 335 -7.61 -13.80 12.70
C VAL A 335 -8.44 -14.43 13.82
N GLU A 336 -8.58 -15.76 13.86
CA GLU A 336 -9.26 -16.47 14.95
C GLU A 336 -8.62 -16.18 16.30
N GLN A 337 -7.27 -16.28 16.41
CA GLN A 337 -6.55 -15.92 17.64
C GLN A 337 -6.76 -14.45 18.05
N ILE A 338 -6.82 -13.52 17.08
CA ILE A 338 -7.08 -12.11 17.37
C ILE A 338 -8.51 -11.92 17.89
N GLU A 339 -9.50 -12.60 17.35
CA GLU A 339 -10.91 -12.49 17.79
C GLU A 339 -11.10 -12.97 19.21
N GLU A 340 -10.34 -13.98 19.65
CA GLU A 340 -10.32 -14.48 21.02
C GLU A 340 -9.59 -13.54 22.00
N THR A 341 -8.72 -12.67 21.51
CA THR A 341 -7.95 -11.72 22.34
C THR A 341 -8.83 -10.51 22.71
N PRO A 342 -8.87 -10.06 23.98
CA PRO A 342 -9.63 -8.88 24.37
C PRO A 342 -9.17 -7.62 23.62
N PRO A 343 -10.08 -6.70 23.21
CA PRO A 343 -9.71 -5.49 22.46
C PRO A 343 -8.66 -4.61 23.13
N GLN A 344 -8.61 -4.59 24.46
CA GLN A 344 -7.66 -3.81 25.27
C GLN A 344 -6.22 -4.33 25.13
N GLU A 345 -6.05 -5.59 24.72
CA GLU A 345 -4.76 -6.27 24.54
C GLU A 345 -4.32 -6.31 23.06
N ARG A 346 -4.97 -5.52 22.17
CA ARG A 346 -4.67 -5.47 20.73
C ARG A 346 -3.90 -4.22 20.32
N SER A 347 -3.14 -3.60 21.24
CA SER A 347 -2.25 -2.49 20.90
C SER A 347 -1.08 -2.93 20.01
N ALA A 348 -0.62 -4.16 20.21
CA ALA A 348 0.28 -4.90 19.33
C ALA A 348 -0.25 -6.33 19.19
N LEU A 349 -0.19 -6.91 17.99
CA LEU A 349 -0.57 -8.30 17.75
C LEU A 349 0.66 -9.18 17.94
N VAL A 350 0.67 -10.03 18.97
CA VAL A 350 1.73 -11.04 19.21
C VAL A 350 1.09 -12.41 19.15
N LEU A 351 1.28 -13.11 18.05
CA LEU A 351 0.64 -14.38 17.72
C LEU A 351 1.69 -15.47 17.47
N ALA A 352 1.39 -16.70 17.88
CA ALA A 352 2.32 -17.81 17.76
C ALA A 352 1.61 -19.12 17.39
N SER A 353 2.27 -19.96 16.58
CA SER A 353 1.85 -21.32 16.28
C SER A 353 3.02 -22.16 15.79
N ASP A 354 2.98 -23.45 16.07
CA ASP A 354 3.90 -24.47 15.57
C ASP A 354 3.55 -24.94 14.14
N THR A 355 2.31 -24.70 13.70
CA THR A 355 1.84 -25.04 12.34
C THR A 355 2.19 -24.02 11.28
N TRP A 356 2.66 -22.83 11.63
CA TRP A 356 2.91 -21.76 10.69
C TRP A 356 4.24 -21.90 9.97
N HIS A 357 4.25 -21.63 8.66
CA HIS A 357 5.47 -21.69 7.86
C HIS A 357 6.35 -20.46 8.08
N GLN A 358 7.60 -20.65 8.55
CA GLN A 358 8.55 -19.59 8.90
C GLN A 358 8.77 -18.57 7.74
N GLY A 359 8.87 -19.03 6.49
CA GLY A 359 9.09 -18.18 5.31
C GLY A 359 7.88 -17.29 4.94
N VAL A 360 6.68 -17.57 5.48
CA VAL A 360 5.41 -16.93 5.10
C VAL A 360 4.87 -16.00 6.18
N VAL A 361 5.18 -16.26 7.48
CA VAL A 361 4.67 -15.46 8.61
C VAL A 361 4.89 -13.95 8.45
N GLY A 362 5.99 -13.52 7.84
CA GLY A 362 6.29 -12.11 7.62
C GLY A 362 5.32 -11.41 6.64
N ILE A 363 4.76 -12.15 5.67
CA ILE A 363 3.73 -11.62 4.75
C ILE A 363 2.43 -11.41 5.50
N VAL A 364 2.05 -12.41 6.32
CA VAL A 364 0.84 -12.33 7.14
C VAL A 364 0.96 -11.21 8.17
N ALA A 365 2.14 -11.02 8.78
CA ALA A 365 2.41 -9.89 9.66
C ALA A 365 2.10 -8.55 9.00
N SER A 366 2.53 -8.33 7.73
CA SER A 366 2.22 -7.10 6.97
C SER A 366 0.71 -6.91 6.78
N ARG A 367 -0.01 -7.97 6.36
CA ARG A 367 -1.46 -7.92 6.16
C ARG A 367 -2.25 -7.63 7.44
N LEU A 368 -1.80 -8.18 8.57
CA LEU A 368 -2.43 -7.94 9.86
C LEU A 368 -2.15 -6.53 10.37
N SER A 369 -0.91 -6.03 10.25
CA SER A 369 -0.62 -4.65 10.65
C SER A 369 -1.43 -3.63 9.85
N GLU A 370 -1.63 -3.84 8.56
CA GLU A 370 -2.49 -2.99 7.72
C GLU A 370 -3.97 -3.07 8.13
N LYS A 371 -4.48 -4.30 8.33
CA LYS A 371 -5.90 -4.50 8.65
C LYS A 371 -6.29 -3.94 10.02
N TYR A 372 -5.45 -4.19 11.02
CA TYR A 372 -5.74 -3.82 12.41
C TYR A 372 -5.10 -2.48 12.82
N ALA A 373 -4.35 -1.85 11.92
CA ALA A 373 -3.65 -0.58 12.13
C ALA A 373 -2.78 -0.59 13.40
N CYS A 374 -2.00 -1.68 13.59
CA CYS A 374 -1.13 -1.87 14.75
C CYS A 374 0.09 -2.73 14.40
N PRO A 375 1.22 -2.60 15.13
CA PRO A 375 2.37 -3.46 14.90
C PRO A 375 2.02 -4.93 15.15
N SER A 376 2.53 -5.82 14.30
CA SER A 376 2.26 -7.25 14.37
C SER A 376 3.55 -8.06 14.46
N PHE A 377 3.53 -9.08 15.32
CA PHE A 377 4.62 -9.99 15.63
C PHE A 377 4.10 -11.42 15.46
N MET A 378 4.52 -12.08 14.37
CA MET A 378 4.11 -13.45 14.04
C MET A 378 5.24 -14.40 14.35
N ILE A 379 4.98 -15.43 15.14
CA ILE A 379 6.01 -16.36 15.68
C ILE A 379 5.72 -17.77 15.20
N HIS A 380 6.68 -18.36 14.48
CA HIS A 380 6.71 -19.80 14.20
C HIS A 380 7.42 -20.52 15.36
N LEU A 381 6.78 -21.53 15.94
CA LEU A 381 7.30 -22.33 17.04
C LEU A 381 7.93 -23.62 16.54
N SER A 382 9.11 -23.93 17.03
CA SER A 382 9.78 -25.22 16.77
C SER A 382 10.74 -25.55 17.90
N GLY A 383 10.64 -26.77 18.49
CA GLY A 383 11.57 -27.26 19.50
C GLY A 383 11.69 -26.38 20.75
N GLY A 384 10.57 -25.74 21.21
CA GLY A 384 10.59 -24.88 22.41
C GLY A 384 11.15 -23.48 22.17
N THR A 385 11.51 -23.16 20.92
CA THR A 385 11.93 -21.83 20.46
C THR A 385 10.97 -21.27 19.42
N GLY A 386 10.82 -19.94 19.39
CA GLY A 386 10.04 -19.23 18.39
C GLY A 386 10.92 -18.33 17.52
N LYS A 387 10.75 -18.42 16.19
CA LYS A 387 11.31 -17.46 15.24
C LYS A 387 10.22 -16.48 14.83
N GLY A 388 10.39 -15.21 15.16
CA GLY A 388 9.43 -14.16 14.94
C GLY A 388 9.77 -13.28 13.75
N SER A 389 8.72 -12.84 13.02
CA SER A 389 8.82 -11.79 12.02
C SER A 389 7.82 -10.71 12.36
N CYS A 390 8.23 -9.45 12.38
CA CYS A 390 7.38 -8.34 12.77
C CYS A 390 7.31 -7.23 11.72
N ARG A 391 6.19 -6.53 11.75
CA ARG A 391 5.90 -5.40 10.85
C ARG A 391 5.34 -4.23 11.64
N SER A 392 5.83 -3.04 11.31
CA SER A 392 5.43 -1.79 11.91
C SER A 392 4.09 -1.29 11.38
N TRP A 393 3.50 -0.36 12.11
CA TRP A 393 2.39 0.48 11.68
C TRP A 393 2.47 1.86 12.32
N GLY A 394 2.18 2.90 11.53
CA GLY A 394 2.00 4.26 12.04
C GLY A 394 3.25 4.89 12.67
N GLY A 395 4.44 4.55 12.18
CA GLY A 395 5.71 5.07 12.69
C GLY A 395 6.21 4.39 13.97
N PHE A 396 5.64 3.22 14.32
CA PHE A 396 6.12 2.44 15.47
C PHE A 396 7.50 1.86 15.16
N ASN A 397 8.53 2.23 15.93
CA ASN A 397 9.87 1.74 15.76
C ASN A 397 10.01 0.34 16.34
N LEU A 398 10.07 -0.69 15.46
CA LEU A 398 10.19 -2.10 15.86
C LEU A 398 11.52 -2.41 16.52
N PHE A 399 12.62 -1.83 16.03
CA PHE A 399 13.95 -2.09 16.60
C PHE A 399 14.03 -1.64 18.05
N ALA A 400 13.62 -0.39 18.33
CA ALA A 400 13.57 0.13 19.69
C ALA A 400 12.61 -0.66 20.60
N ALA A 401 11.50 -1.15 20.07
CA ALA A 401 10.56 -1.98 20.81
C ALA A 401 11.11 -3.38 21.16
N LEU A 402 11.86 -4.00 20.23
CA LEU A 402 12.55 -5.27 20.49
C LEU A 402 13.71 -5.08 21.48
N GLU A 403 14.46 -4.00 21.35
CA GLU A 403 15.54 -3.64 22.29
C GLU A 403 15.00 -3.49 23.73
N ALA A 404 13.84 -2.84 23.90
CA ALA A 404 13.15 -2.71 25.20
C ALA A 404 12.67 -4.06 25.77
N CYS A 405 12.70 -5.13 24.99
CA CYS A 405 12.35 -6.50 25.37
C CYS A 405 13.54 -7.46 25.27
N SER A 406 14.76 -6.96 25.11
CA SER A 406 15.96 -7.77 24.82
C SER A 406 16.23 -8.87 25.84
N ASP A 407 15.88 -8.66 27.11
CA ASP A 407 15.99 -9.66 28.21
C ASP A 407 15.06 -10.88 28.03
N LEU A 408 14.05 -10.81 27.18
CA LEU A 408 13.14 -11.90 26.85
C LEU A 408 13.52 -12.63 25.55
N LEU A 409 14.43 -12.05 24.75
CA LEU A 409 14.79 -12.52 23.43
C LEU A 409 16.14 -13.23 23.43
N LEU A 410 16.31 -14.24 22.59
CA LEU A 410 17.59 -14.89 22.34
C LEU A 410 18.43 -14.10 21.33
N GLY A 411 17.81 -13.31 20.49
CA GLY A 411 18.41 -12.44 19.51
C GLY A 411 17.35 -11.71 18.69
N PHE A 412 17.71 -10.56 18.13
CA PHE A 412 16.85 -9.79 17.24
C PHE A 412 17.69 -8.95 16.27
N GLY A 413 17.08 -8.56 15.15
CA GLY A 413 17.69 -7.71 14.14
C GLY A 413 16.69 -7.19 13.14
N GLY A 414 17.09 -6.15 12.40
CA GLY A 414 16.23 -5.51 11.39
C GLY A 414 16.22 -4.00 11.56
N HIS A 415 15.15 -3.37 11.06
CA HIS A 415 14.99 -1.92 11.00
C HIS A 415 13.68 -1.46 11.69
N GLU A 416 13.43 -0.17 11.66
CA GLU A 416 12.22 0.42 12.26
C GLU A 416 10.91 -0.18 11.75
N LEU A 417 10.84 -0.53 10.45
CA LEU A 417 9.61 -0.94 9.78
C LEU A 417 9.42 -2.46 9.70
N ALA A 418 10.53 -3.22 9.71
CA ALA A 418 10.52 -4.67 9.62
C ALA A 418 11.70 -5.24 10.40
N ALA A 419 11.44 -6.26 11.23
CA ALA A 419 12.47 -6.91 12.02
C ALA A 419 12.16 -8.39 12.23
N GLY A 420 13.19 -9.15 12.62
CA GLY A 420 13.10 -10.54 13.05
C GLY A 420 13.63 -10.71 14.45
N PHE A 421 13.19 -11.76 15.16
CA PHE A 421 13.67 -12.09 16.50
C PHE A 421 13.55 -13.58 16.78
N THR A 422 14.30 -14.02 17.77
CA THR A 422 14.22 -15.39 18.30
C THR A 422 13.89 -15.32 19.79
N ILE A 423 12.97 -16.16 20.26
CA ILE A 423 12.44 -16.13 21.62
C ILE A 423 12.24 -17.56 22.13
N GLU A 424 12.46 -17.80 23.42
CA GLU A 424 12.01 -19.07 24.05
C GLU A 424 10.48 -19.04 24.19
N GLU A 425 9.82 -20.16 23.89
CA GLU A 425 8.35 -20.28 23.94
C GLU A 425 7.76 -19.85 25.29
N LYS A 426 8.43 -20.20 26.39
CA LYS A 426 8.00 -19.80 27.74
C LYS A 426 7.95 -18.29 27.98
N ASN A 427 8.70 -17.51 27.21
CA ASN A 427 8.79 -16.05 27.35
C ASN A 427 7.71 -15.30 26.52
N ILE A 428 7.01 -15.98 25.61
CA ILE A 428 6.02 -15.36 24.73
C ILE A 428 4.89 -14.63 25.50
N PRO A 429 4.31 -15.16 26.58
CA PRO A 429 3.29 -14.44 27.34
C PRO A 429 3.81 -13.11 27.92
N ALA A 430 5.03 -13.11 28.49
CA ALA A 430 5.66 -11.90 29.03
C ALA A 430 6.00 -10.88 27.93
N PHE A 431 6.50 -11.36 26.79
CA PHE A 431 6.76 -10.54 25.61
C PHE A 431 5.48 -9.91 25.08
N ARG A 432 4.38 -10.67 24.93
CA ARG A 432 3.08 -10.16 24.51
C ARG A 432 2.58 -9.03 25.40
N GLN A 433 2.65 -9.23 26.72
CA GLN A 433 2.21 -8.22 27.69
C GLN A 433 3.06 -6.94 27.59
N ARG A 434 4.40 -7.06 27.57
CA ARG A 434 5.33 -5.93 27.50
C ARG A 434 5.19 -5.16 26.19
N MET A 435 5.06 -5.87 25.08
CA MET A 435 4.89 -5.27 23.76
C MET A 435 3.57 -4.51 23.63
N ASN A 436 2.46 -5.06 24.18
CA ASN A 436 1.18 -4.34 24.25
C ASN A 436 1.26 -3.08 25.09
N GLN A 437 1.95 -3.11 26.22
CA GLN A 437 2.18 -1.93 27.07
C GLN A 437 3.01 -0.87 26.34
N TYR A 438 4.08 -1.29 25.66
CA TYR A 438 4.94 -0.40 24.87
C TYR A 438 4.15 0.27 23.74
N ALA A 439 3.41 -0.51 22.96
CA ALA A 439 2.58 -0.01 21.86
C ALA A 439 1.45 0.91 22.36
N SER A 440 0.83 0.61 23.49
CA SER A 440 -0.19 1.45 24.10
C SER A 440 0.35 2.82 24.53
N ARG A 441 1.56 2.86 25.12
CA ARG A 441 2.25 4.11 25.47
C ARG A 441 2.61 4.93 24.25
N PHE A 442 3.14 4.29 23.20
CA PHE A 442 3.46 4.95 21.94
C PHE A 442 2.23 5.66 21.35
N ARG A 443 1.06 5.04 21.42
CA ARG A 443 -0.20 5.60 20.93
C ARG A 443 -0.78 6.72 21.82
N GLY A 444 -0.30 6.90 23.03
CA GLY A 444 -0.88 7.85 24.00
C GLY A 444 -2.36 7.57 24.30
N GLY A 445 -2.78 6.29 24.28
CA GLY A 445 -4.16 5.85 24.52
C GLY A 445 -5.16 6.17 23.39
N LYS A 446 -4.71 6.67 22.23
CA LYS A 446 -5.58 6.95 21.09
C LYS A 446 -5.85 5.68 20.26
N ALA A 447 -7.07 5.55 19.76
CA ALA A 447 -7.40 4.50 18.78
C ALA A 447 -6.56 4.66 17.49
N PRO A 448 -6.18 3.56 16.83
CA PRO A 448 -5.46 3.64 15.57
C PRO A 448 -6.30 4.34 14.50
N VAL A 449 -5.72 5.32 13.82
CA VAL A 449 -6.36 6.08 12.74
C VAL A 449 -5.68 5.70 11.43
N SER A 450 -6.36 4.91 10.60
CA SER A 450 -5.92 4.68 9.23
C SER A 450 -6.24 5.93 8.38
N CYS A 451 -5.23 6.48 7.70
CA CYS A 451 -5.37 7.68 6.87
C CYS A 451 -5.09 7.34 5.41
N LEU A 452 -6.00 7.70 4.50
CA LEU A 452 -5.79 7.61 3.06
C LEU A 452 -5.26 8.96 2.55
N GLN A 453 -4.12 8.94 1.87
CA GLN A 453 -3.64 10.09 1.11
C GLN A 453 -4.37 10.14 -0.23
N VAL A 454 -4.97 11.29 -0.54
CA VAL A 454 -5.69 11.55 -1.80
C VAL A 454 -4.96 12.67 -2.52
N ASP A 455 -4.51 12.41 -3.75
CA ASP A 455 -3.80 13.41 -4.55
C ASP A 455 -4.76 14.48 -5.10
N VAL A 456 -5.88 14.05 -5.70
CA VAL A 456 -6.75 14.97 -6.48
C VAL A 456 -8.23 14.78 -6.17
N PRO A 457 -8.93 15.83 -5.72
CA PRO A 457 -10.38 15.86 -5.68
C PRO A 457 -10.95 16.18 -7.07
N ILE A 458 -11.82 15.31 -7.60
CA ILE A 458 -12.52 15.53 -8.88
C ILE A 458 -13.69 16.51 -8.65
N CYS A 459 -13.46 17.79 -8.94
CA CYS A 459 -14.50 18.83 -8.85
C CYS A 459 -15.43 18.84 -10.07
N GLN A 460 -14.90 18.59 -11.27
CA GLN A 460 -15.62 18.61 -12.54
C GLN A 460 -15.65 17.20 -13.15
N ALA A 461 -16.60 16.39 -12.70
CA ALA A 461 -16.73 14.99 -13.09
C ALA A 461 -16.83 14.78 -14.62
N GLY A 462 -17.48 15.70 -15.34
CA GLY A 462 -17.62 15.62 -16.80
C GLY A 462 -16.33 15.81 -17.60
N ARG A 463 -15.24 16.24 -16.97
CA ARG A 463 -13.92 16.37 -17.63
C ARG A 463 -13.09 15.09 -17.57
N VAL A 464 -13.46 14.11 -16.76
CA VAL A 464 -12.77 12.81 -16.72
C VAL A 464 -13.16 11.99 -17.95
N ASN A 465 -12.29 11.94 -18.93
CA ASN A 465 -12.50 11.23 -20.21
C ASN A 465 -11.30 10.33 -20.52
N LEU A 466 -11.37 9.54 -21.59
CA LEU A 466 -10.33 8.60 -21.99
C LEU A 466 -8.96 9.27 -22.16
N ALA A 467 -8.90 10.40 -22.87
CA ALA A 467 -7.64 11.08 -23.15
C ALA A 467 -6.95 11.60 -21.87
N GLU A 468 -7.71 12.14 -20.91
CA GLU A 468 -7.17 12.57 -19.61
C GLU A 468 -6.66 11.38 -18.79
N VAL A 469 -7.32 10.22 -18.84
CA VAL A 469 -6.89 9.02 -18.11
C VAL A 469 -5.70 8.36 -18.79
N GLU A 470 -5.64 8.33 -20.13
CA GLU A 470 -4.46 7.88 -20.88
C GLU A 470 -3.23 8.73 -20.55
N ALA A 471 -3.41 10.04 -20.42
CA ALA A 471 -2.32 10.94 -20.10
C ALA A 471 -1.66 10.66 -18.75
N LEU A 472 -2.37 10.02 -17.80
CA LEU A 472 -1.78 9.61 -16.51
C LEU A 472 -0.67 8.59 -16.66
N ASP A 473 -0.60 7.87 -17.79
CA ASP A 473 0.50 6.95 -18.09
C ASP A 473 1.85 7.66 -18.13
N ALA A 474 1.89 8.97 -18.41
CA ALA A 474 3.12 9.77 -18.35
C ALA A 474 3.74 9.82 -16.94
N LEU A 475 2.95 9.62 -15.88
CA LEU A 475 3.44 9.60 -14.50
C LEU A 475 4.15 8.28 -14.14
N GLU A 476 3.98 7.20 -14.93
CA GLU A 476 4.68 5.93 -14.74
C GLU A 476 6.22 6.09 -14.90
N PRO A 477 7.03 5.24 -14.26
CA PRO A 477 6.67 4.10 -13.42
C PRO A 477 6.25 4.53 -11.99
N TYR A 478 5.21 3.86 -11.47
CA TYR A 478 4.80 4.03 -10.07
C TYR A 478 5.62 3.16 -9.11
N GLY A 479 5.77 3.62 -7.87
CA GLY A 479 6.50 2.91 -6.82
C GLY A 479 6.63 3.78 -5.56
N ALA A 480 7.55 3.44 -4.66
CA ALA A 480 7.86 4.26 -3.50
C ALA A 480 8.34 5.65 -3.95
N GLY A 481 7.89 6.72 -3.31
CA GLY A 481 8.19 8.11 -3.71
C GLY A 481 7.44 8.61 -4.96
N ASN A 482 6.80 7.72 -5.74
CA ASN A 482 5.92 8.05 -6.85
C ASN A 482 4.70 7.11 -6.86
N ALA A 483 3.86 7.20 -5.84
CA ALA A 483 2.68 6.35 -5.71
C ALA A 483 1.68 6.57 -6.85
N ARG A 484 0.90 5.54 -7.20
CA ARG A 484 -0.20 5.67 -8.15
C ARG A 484 -1.20 6.71 -7.63
N PRO A 485 -1.63 7.70 -8.44
CA PRO A 485 -2.48 8.79 -7.97
C PRO A 485 -3.83 8.30 -7.47
N VAL A 486 -4.20 8.73 -6.28
CA VAL A 486 -5.53 8.51 -5.69
C VAL A 486 -6.39 9.72 -5.96
N PHE A 487 -7.52 9.50 -6.62
CA PHE A 487 -8.55 10.50 -6.88
C PHE A 487 -9.70 10.35 -5.90
N CYS A 488 -10.43 11.41 -5.61
CA CYS A 488 -11.69 11.30 -4.90
C CYS A 488 -12.84 12.05 -5.58
N LEU A 489 -14.03 11.47 -5.52
CA LEU A 489 -15.28 12.07 -5.97
C LEU A 489 -16.20 12.19 -4.77
N ARG A 490 -16.49 13.44 -4.34
CA ARG A 490 -17.32 13.70 -3.17
C ARG A 490 -18.78 13.90 -3.56
N GLY A 491 -19.70 13.40 -2.73
CA GLY A 491 -21.14 13.62 -2.86
C GLY A 491 -21.71 13.06 -4.17
N ALA A 492 -21.18 11.95 -4.68
CA ALA A 492 -21.77 11.22 -5.79
C ALA A 492 -22.96 10.38 -5.32
N THR A 493 -23.90 10.08 -6.19
CA THR A 493 -24.99 9.12 -5.93
C THR A 493 -24.52 7.73 -6.30
N LEU A 494 -24.70 6.76 -5.41
CA LEU A 494 -24.47 5.34 -5.69
C LEU A 494 -25.71 4.76 -6.34
N ASP A 495 -25.68 4.56 -7.67
CA ASP A 495 -26.84 4.07 -8.41
C ASP A 495 -26.99 2.55 -8.31
N ARG A 496 -25.85 1.84 -8.34
CA ARG A 496 -25.85 0.38 -8.38
C ARG A 496 -24.69 -0.17 -7.57
N LEU A 497 -24.96 -1.30 -6.88
CA LEU A 497 -23.98 -2.08 -6.13
C LEU A 497 -24.25 -3.56 -6.35
N GLN A 498 -23.27 -4.31 -6.84
CA GLN A 498 -23.43 -5.72 -7.19
C GLN A 498 -22.17 -6.53 -6.89
N ASN A 499 -22.32 -7.66 -6.20
CA ASN A 499 -21.25 -8.65 -6.03
C ASN A 499 -20.93 -9.33 -7.36
N VAL A 500 -19.62 -9.49 -7.64
CA VAL A 500 -19.08 -10.14 -8.84
C VAL A 500 -17.91 -11.08 -8.47
N GLY A 501 -17.45 -11.92 -9.40
CA GLY A 501 -16.30 -12.79 -9.17
C GLY A 501 -16.52 -13.76 -8.00
N GLN A 502 -17.58 -14.55 -8.01
CA GLN A 502 -17.94 -15.49 -6.92
C GLN A 502 -18.10 -14.79 -5.55
N ASN A 503 -18.73 -13.62 -5.55
CA ASN A 503 -18.93 -12.77 -4.36
C ASN A 503 -17.62 -12.29 -3.67
N ARG A 504 -16.52 -12.17 -4.43
CA ARG A 504 -15.26 -11.69 -3.88
C ARG A 504 -14.96 -10.23 -4.19
N HIS A 505 -15.72 -9.61 -5.11
CA HIS A 505 -15.51 -8.23 -5.55
C HIS A 505 -16.84 -7.52 -5.71
N LEU A 506 -16.83 -6.17 -5.68
CA LEU A 506 -17.99 -5.32 -5.94
C LEU A 506 -17.85 -4.60 -7.28
N LYS A 507 -18.90 -4.63 -8.08
CA LYS A 507 -19.10 -3.71 -9.17
C LYS A 507 -20.11 -2.65 -8.74
N LEU A 508 -19.82 -1.38 -9.00
CA LEU A 508 -20.66 -0.26 -8.61
C LEU A 508 -20.78 0.76 -9.75
N ARG A 509 -21.82 1.59 -9.67
CA ARG A 509 -22.00 2.75 -10.55
C ARG A 509 -22.26 3.99 -9.71
N LEU A 510 -21.52 5.05 -10.03
CA LEU A 510 -21.62 6.36 -9.37
C LEU A 510 -22.09 7.40 -10.39
N THR A 511 -23.01 8.29 -9.98
CA THR A 511 -23.44 9.46 -10.77
C THR A 511 -23.10 10.74 -10.04
N LYS A 512 -22.51 11.71 -10.75
CA LYS A 512 -22.25 13.07 -10.27
C LYS A 512 -22.62 14.08 -11.36
N GLY A 513 -23.73 14.80 -11.15
CA GLY A 513 -24.32 15.65 -12.21
C GLY A 513 -24.74 14.81 -13.41
N SER A 514 -24.26 15.13 -14.60
CA SER A 514 -24.50 14.35 -15.83
C SER A 514 -23.48 13.22 -16.07
N ALA A 515 -22.41 13.14 -15.28
CA ALA A 515 -21.36 12.14 -15.46
C ALA A 515 -21.68 10.85 -14.69
N GLN A 516 -21.45 9.70 -15.36
CA GLN A 516 -21.59 8.38 -14.78
C GLN A 516 -20.27 7.62 -14.87
N PHE A 517 -19.94 6.86 -13.83
CA PHE A 517 -18.71 6.08 -13.72
C PHE A 517 -19.02 4.67 -13.26
N ASP A 518 -18.44 3.70 -13.94
CA ASP A 518 -18.39 2.31 -13.47
C ASP A 518 -17.15 2.11 -12.60
N GLY A 519 -17.33 1.44 -11.47
CA GLY A 519 -16.27 1.14 -10.53
C GLY A 519 -16.18 -0.35 -10.22
N ILE A 520 -14.95 -0.80 -9.91
CA ILE A 520 -14.65 -2.13 -9.38
C ILE A 520 -13.94 -1.99 -8.04
N PHE A 521 -14.44 -2.68 -7.01
CA PHE A 521 -13.82 -2.72 -5.70
C PHE A 521 -13.38 -4.16 -5.41
N PHE A 522 -12.10 -4.40 -5.54
CA PHE A 522 -11.51 -5.71 -5.29
C PHE A 522 -11.54 -6.06 -3.81
N SER A 523 -11.76 -7.34 -3.51
CA SER A 523 -11.80 -7.88 -2.14
C SER A 523 -12.81 -7.17 -1.22
N ALA A 524 -13.94 -6.71 -1.78
CA ALA A 524 -15.05 -6.08 -1.05
C ALA A 524 -16.37 -6.77 -1.41
N VAL A 525 -17.30 -6.80 -0.44
CA VAL A 525 -18.64 -7.35 -0.61
C VAL A 525 -19.70 -6.34 -0.14
N ALA A 526 -20.88 -6.39 -0.73
CA ALA A 526 -21.95 -5.41 -0.48
C ALA A 526 -22.36 -5.35 1.00
N GLN A 527 -22.37 -6.51 1.68
CA GLN A 527 -22.82 -6.64 3.08
C GLN A 527 -21.92 -5.85 4.06
N THR A 528 -20.64 -5.67 3.74
CA THR A 528 -19.67 -5.00 4.62
C THR A 528 -19.24 -3.62 4.11
N CYS A 529 -19.79 -3.20 2.96
CA CYS A 529 -19.39 -1.93 2.32
C CYS A 529 -19.88 -0.68 3.09
N GLY A 530 -20.95 -0.81 3.87
CA GLY A 530 -21.50 0.28 4.69
C GLY A 530 -22.25 1.36 3.90
N VAL A 531 -22.53 1.14 2.62
CA VAL A 531 -23.32 2.02 1.73
C VAL A 531 -24.28 1.20 0.88
N ALA A 532 -25.38 1.82 0.45
CA ALA A 532 -26.43 1.19 -0.34
C ALA A 532 -26.79 2.00 -1.60
N PRO A 533 -27.39 1.39 -2.63
CA PRO A 533 -27.93 2.14 -3.76
C PRO A 533 -28.88 3.24 -3.32
N GLY A 534 -28.71 4.43 -3.88
CA GLY A 534 -29.45 5.66 -3.50
C GLY A 534 -28.66 6.55 -2.52
N ASP A 535 -27.63 6.03 -1.84
CA ASP A 535 -26.83 6.83 -0.92
C ASP A 535 -25.99 7.87 -1.65
N ARG A 536 -25.80 9.01 -0.99
CA ARG A 536 -24.73 9.95 -1.34
C ARG A 536 -23.43 9.51 -0.70
N VAL A 537 -22.42 9.34 -1.53
CA VAL A 537 -21.13 8.78 -1.11
C VAL A 537 -19.95 9.67 -1.52
N ASP A 538 -18.89 9.59 -0.74
CA ASP A 538 -17.55 9.98 -1.15
C ASP A 538 -16.81 8.72 -1.55
N ALA A 539 -16.19 8.72 -2.72
CA ALA A 539 -15.48 7.60 -3.31
C ALA A 539 -14.02 7.97 -3.54
N ALA A 540 -13.09 7.14 -3.09
CA ALA A 540 -11.67 7.25 -3.41
C ALA A 540 -11.26 6.09 -4.32
N PHE A 541 -10.49 6.38 -5.37
CA PHE A 541 -10.21 5.41 -6.42
C PHE A 541 -8.96 5.78 -7.23
N TYR A 542 -8.43 4.77 -7.93
CA TYR A 542 -7.54 4.96 -9.06
C TYR A 542 -8.35 5.07 -10.35
N LEU A 543 -7.92 5.89 -11.29
CA LEU A 543 -8.45 5.90 -12.65
C LEU A 543 -7.69 4.88 -13.50
N GLN A 544 -8.41 4.15 -14.33
CA GLN A 544 -7.86 3.21 -15.30
C GLN A 544 -8.75 3.09 -16.52
N ILE A 545 -8.18 2.57 -17.61
CA ILE A 545 -8.94 2.23 -18.82
C ILE A 545 -9.28 0.75 -18.75
N ASN A 546 -10.56 0.45 -18.88
CA ASN A 546 -11.04 -0.92 -19.02
C ASN A 546 -11.26 -1.22 -20.50
N GLU A 547 -10.57 -2.25 -21.00
CA GLU A 547 -10.72 -2.73 -22.37
C GLU A 547 -11.49 -4.05 -22.34
N PHE A 548 -12.68 -4.01 -22.91
CA PHE A 548 -13.52 -5.19 -23.02
C PHE A 548 -14.22 -5.26 -24.37
N ARG A 549 -14.05 -6.34 -25.12
CA ARG A 549 -14.65 -6.56 -26.47
C ARG A 549 -14.44 -5.36 -27.40
N SER A 550 -13.22 -4.87 -27.51
CA SER A 550 -12.82 -3.72 -28.33
C SER A 550 -13.45 -2.37 -27.90
N SER A 551 -14.10 -2.31 -26.75
CA SER A 551 -14.58 -1.07 -26.13
C SER A 551 -13.63 -0.61 -25.05
N ARG A 552 -13.20 0.66 -25.10
CA ARG A 552 -12.35 1.30 -24.10
C ARG A 552 -13.17 2.30 -23.30
N THR A 553 -13.21 2.12 -21.99
CA THR A 553 -13.98 2.96 -21.08
C THR A 553 -13.17 3.33 -19.84
N VAL A 554 -13.42 4.53 -19.31
CA VAL A 554 -12.86 4.92 -18.01
C VAL A 554 -13.54 4.12 -16.92
N GLN A 555 -12.74 3.51 -16.06
CA GLN A 555 -13.20 2.75 -14.90
C GLN A 555 -12.49 3.23 -13.64
N MET A 556 -13.23 3.30 -12.53
CA MET A 556 -12.71 3.55 -11.20
C MET A 556 -12.31 2.24 -10.54
N GLN A 557 -11.04 2.06 -10.21
CA GLN A 557 -10.61 1.00 -9.29
C GLN A 557 -10.68 1.55 -7.87
N MET A 558 -11.69 1.11 -7.12
CA MET A 558 -11.99 1.64 -5.80
C MET A 558 -10.90 1.34 -4.79
N VAL A 559 -10.56 2.34 -3.99
CA VAL A 559 -9.67 2.26 -2.82
C VAL A 559 -10.48 2.28 -1.54
N ASP A 560 -11.47 3.21 -1.44
CA ASP A 560 -12.39 3.31 -0.32
C ASP A 560 -13.70 3.99 -0.76
N ILE A 561 -14.78 3.76 -0.01
CA ILE A 561 -16.08 4.41 -0.19
C ILE A 561 -16.72 4.63 1.17
N ARG A 562 -17.34 5.79 1.37
CA ARG A 562 -18.02 6.15 2.61
C ARG A 562 -19.25 7.01 2.36
N PRO A 563 -20.22 7.07 3.30
CA PRO A 563 -21.27 8.07 3.25
C PRO A 563 -20.70 9.47 3.17
N SER A 564 -21.24 10.30 2.26
CA SER A 564 -20.72 11.65 2.04
C SER A 564 -21.06 12.58 3.20
N LEU A 565 -20.06 13.35 3.66
CA LEU A 565 -20.23 14.44 4.62
C LEU A 565 -20.73 15.73 3.92
N THR A 566 -20.72 15.80 2.58
CA THR A 566 -21.20 16.95 1.83
C THR A 566 -22.71 16.92 1.75
N GLY A 567 -23.38 18.01 2.15
CA GLY A 567 -24.82 18.22 1.96
C GLY A 567 -25.19 18.36 0.50
N SER A 568 -26.44 18.03 0.14
CA SER A 568 -27.04 18.49 -1.12
C SER A 568 -27.64 19.88 -0.90
N THR A 569 -27.81 20.65 -1.96
CA THR A 569 -28.51 21.94 -1.91
C THR A 569 -29.85 21.83 -1.16
N ARG A 570 -30.60 20.74 -1.43
CA ARG A 570 -31.89 20.47 -0.75
C ARG A 570 -31.73 20.16 0.72
N GLU A 571 -30.67 19.46 1.14
CA GLU A 571 -30.37 19.20 2.54
C GLU A 571 -29.93 20.47 3.26
N GLU A 572 -29.10 21.29 2.62
CA GLU A 572 -28.67 22.59 3.14
C GLU A 572 -29.85 23.55 3.32
N GLU A 573 -30.73 23.66 2.31
CA GLU A 573 -31.98 24.40 2.40
C GLU A 573 -32.88 23.88 3.53
N SER A 574 -32.91 22.57 3.74
CA SER A 574 -33.68 21.94 4.82
C SER A 574 -33.13 22.29 6.18
N LEU A 575 -31.79 22.25 6.35
CA LEU A 575 -31.14 22.64 7.61
C LEU A 575 -31.35 24.12 7.90
N GLU A 576 -31.23 25.00 6.90
CA GLU A 576 -31.46 26.42 7.04
C GLU A 576 -32.93 26.72 7.42
N LEU A 577 -33.88 26.01 6.82
CA LEU A 577 -35.30 26.19 7.14
C LEU A 577 -35.63 25.75 8.59
N VAL A 578 -35.01 24.65 9.07
CA VAL A 578 -35.14 24.24 10.47
C VAL A 578 -34.49 25.29 11.39
N ASP A 579 -33.30 25.77 11.08
CA ASP A 579 -32.61 26.78 11.88
C ASP A 579 -33.42 28.07 12.00
N ARG A 580 -34.10 28.50 10.93
CA ARG A 580 -35.05 29.64 11.00
C ARG A 580 -36.21 29.37 11.94
N CYS A 581 -36.79 28.15 11.87
CA CYS A 581 -37.83 27.73 12.82
C CYS A 581 -37.35 27.75 14.27
N LEU A 582 -36.14 27.26 14.54
CA LEU A 582 -35.54 27.20 15.88
C LEU A 582 -35.25 28.60 16.45
N ARG A 583 -34.77 29.53 15.63
CA ARG A 583 -34.55 30.94 15.99
C ARG A 583 -35.82 31.72 16.28
N GLY A 584 -36.97 31.22 15.77
CA GLY A 584 -38.26 31.90 15.88
C GLY A 584 -38.51 32.93 14.80
N ASP A 585 -37.83 32.81 13.65
CA ASP A 585 -38.06 33.66 12.51
C ASP A 585 -39.48 33.46 11.97
N GLU A 586 -40.04 34.47 11.33
CA GLU A 586 -41.37 34.40 10.73
C GLU A 586 -41.37 33.41 9.56
N LEU A 587 -42.21 32.38 9.66
CA LEU A 587 -42.35 31.33 8.65
C LEU A 587 -43.58 31.54 7.77
N ARG A 588 -43.40 31.34 6.46
CA ARG A 588 -44.52 31.33 5.54
C ARG A 588 -45.37 30.08 5.78
N PRO A 589 -46.71 30.14 5.60
CA PRO A 589 -47.56 28.97 5.81
C PRO A 589 -47.13 27.72 5.03
N ARG A 590 -46.62 27.87 3.82
CA ARG A 590 -46.07 26.76 3.01
C ARG A 590 -44.83 26.10 3.67
N ASP A 591 -44.00 26.89 4.33
CA ASP A 591 -42.80 26.39 4.98
C ASP A 591 -43.17 25.66 6.29
N ALA A 592 -44.19 26.14 6.99
CA ALA A 592 -44.74 25.47 8.17
C ALA A 592 -45.37 24.08 7.82
N VAL A 593 -46.09 23.98 6.65
CA VAL A 593 -46.61 22.68 6.16
C VAL A 593 -45.50 21.70 5.86
N ARG A 594 -44.41 22.15 5.27
CA ARG A 594 -43.22 21.29 5.00
C ARG A 594 -42.58 20.77 6.30
N LEU A 595 -42.40 21.66 7.26
CA LEU A 595 -41.75 21.36 8.53
C LEU A 595 -42.56 20.44 9.45
N LEU A 596 -43.90 20.60 9.49
CA LEU A 596 -44.74 19.93 10.47
C LEU A 596 -44.76 18.39 10.28
N PRO A 597 -44.21 17.63 11.20
CA PRO A 597 -44.20 16.18 11.12
C PRO A 597 -45.58 15.63 11.54
N SER A 598 -45.98 14.50 10.97
CA SER A 598 -47.10 13.72 11.46
C SER A 598 -46.73 12.97 12.74
N ARG A 599 -47.75 12.57 13.52
CA ARG A 599 -47.54 11.73 14.72
C ARG A 599 -46.83 10.41 14.37
N ASP A 600 -47.20 9.80 13.26
CA ASP A 600 -46.61 8.52 12.82
C ASP A 600 -45.15 8.68 12.45
N GLN A 601 -44.76 9.80 11.85
CA GLN A 601 -43.37 10.13 11.57
C GLN A 601 -42.55 10.29 12.85
N CYS A 602 -43.07 10.98 13.87
CA CYS A 602 -42.42 11.08 15.17
C CYS A 602 -42.22 9.70 15.82
N VAL A 603 -43.22 8.82 15.76
CA VAL A 603 -43.14 7.47 16.33
C VAL A 603 -42.12 6.62 15.55
N SER A 604 -42.15 6.68 14.22
CA SER A 604 -41.19 5.92 13.37
C SER A 604 -39.77 6.36 13.62
N LEU A 605 -39.54 7.67 13.71
CA LEU A 605 -38.21 8.21 14.00
C LEU A 605 -37.72 7.80 15.40
N TRP A 606 -38.59 7.87 16.40
CA TRP A 606 -38.25 7.46 17.77
C TRP A 606 -37.83 5.99 17.84
N ARG A 607 -38.57 5.10 17.16
CA ARG A 607 -38.20 3.68 17.06
C ARG A 607 -36.86 3.49 16.35
N ALA A 608 -36.61 4.22 15.27
CA ALA A 608 -35.34 4.18 14.57
C ALA A 608 -34.16 4.64 15.46
N LEU A 609 -34.36 5.68 16.28
CA LEU A 609 -33.38 6.15 17.25
C LEU A 609 -33.10 5.10 18.34
N GLN A 610 -34.14 4.44 18.87
CA GLN A 610 -33.96 3.36 19.87
C GLN A 610 -33.14 2.19 19.34
N HIS A 611 -33.19 1.91 18.02
CA HIS A 611 -32.38 0.86 17.39
C HIS A 611 -30.97 1.36 17.04
N ALA A 612 -30.80 2.64 16.77
CA ALA A 612 -29.55 3.20 16.30
C ALA A 612 -28.61 3.66 17.41
N VAL A 613 -29.16 4.03 18.58
CA VAL A 613 -28.40 4.61 19.70
C VAL A 613 -28.23 3.57 20.80
N PRO A 614 -27.00 3.09 21.06
CA PRO A 614 -26.71 2.17 22.18
C PRO A 614 -27.00 2.82 23.54
N PRO A 615 -27.11 2.02 24.64
CA PRO A 615 -27.38 2.55 25.99
C PRO A 615 -26.33 3.54 26.52
N ASP A 616 -25.08 3.38 26.10
CA ASP A 616 -23.92 4.23 26.41
C ASP A 616 -23.79 5.46 25.50
N GLY A 617 -24.70 5.63 24.52
CA GLY A 617 -24.74 6.73 23.59
C GLY A 617 -24.13 6.40 22.22
N LEU A 618 -24.30 7.31 21.27
CA LEU A 618 -23.80 7.21 19.89
C LEU A 618 -23.02 8.48 19.55
N GLU A 619 -21.78 8.33 19.11
CA GLU A 619 -21.02 9.39 18.46
C GLU A 619 -20.76 9.03 16.99
N THR A 620 -21.20 9.89 16.05
CA THR A 620 -21.15 9.61 14.61
C THR A 620 -21.22 10.90 13.79
N ASP A 621 -21.07 10.78 12.47
CA ASP A 621 -21.23 11.88 11.53
C ASP A 621 -22.69 12.33 11.41
N TYR A 622 -22.91 13.65 11.44
CA TYR A 622 -24.24 14.26 11.50
C TYR A 622 -25.11 13.98 10.26
N LEU A 623 -24.65 14.35 9.08
CA LEU A 623 -25.43 14.18 7.85
C LEU A 623 -25.72 12.71 7.49
N PRO A 624 -24.75 11.79 7.56
CA PRO A 624 -25.00 10.37 7.39
C PRO A 624 -26.04 9.80 8.34
N LEU A 625 -26.00 10.21 9.62
CA LEU A 625 -27.03 9.82 10.58
C LEU A 625 -28.41 10.32 10.19
N LEU A 626 -28.54 11.60 9.85
CA LEU A 626 -29.81 12.19 9.42
C LEU A 626 -30.39 11.46 8.21
N ARG A 627 -29.59 11.14 7.20
CA ARG A 627 -30.00 10.40 6.01
C ARG A 627 -30.54 9.02 6.38
N ARG A 628 -29.79 8.29 7.21
CA ARG A 628 -30.21 6.96 7.69
C ARG A 628 -31.53 7.02 8.47
N LEU A 629 -31.67 7.98 9.37
CA LEU A 629 -32.89 8.16 10.15
C LEU A 629 -34.08 8.61 9.28
N SER A 630 -33.82 9.44 8.26
CA SER A 630 -34.83 9.91 7.31
C SER A 630 -35.44 8.77 6.50
N GLY A 631 -34.65 7.70 6.23
CA GLY A 631 -35.14 6.49 5.57
C GLY A 631 -36.23 5.74 6.33
N ALA A 632 -36.37 5.99 7.65
CA ALA A 632 -37.44 5.41 8.48
C ALA A 632 -38.76 6.19 8.37
N LEU A 633 -38.76 7.39 7.77
CA LEU A 633 -39.94 8.24 7.64
C LEU A 633 -40.60 8.06 6.27
N GLN A 634 -41.89 7.79 6.25
CA GLN A 634 -42.70 7.79 5.04
C GLN A 634 -43.35 9.15 4.81
N GLY A 635 -43.61 9.51 3.56
CA GLY A 635 -44.31 10.73 3.15
C GLY A 635 -43.37 11.85 2.70
N ALA A 636 -43.90 13.10 2.71
CA ALA A 636 -43.19 14.27 2.20
C ALA A 636 -42.08 14.75 3.17
N GLU A 637 -41.01 15.27 2.60
CA GLU A 637 -39.89 15.96 3.31
C GLU A 637 -39.27 15.16 4.45
N PRO A 638 -38.90 13.87 4.26
CA PRO A 638 -38.43 13.02 5.36
C PRO A 638 -37.17 13.57 6.03
N PHE A 639 -36.19 14.09 5.27
CA PHE A 639 -34.97 14.67 5.82
C PHE A 639 -35.25 15.91 6.67
N LEU A 640 -36.00 16.87 6.13
CA LEU A 640 -36.39 18.10 6.83
C LEU A 640 -37.09 17.81 8.16
N ARG A 641 -38.06 16.87 8.15
CA ARG A 641 -38.83 16.49 9.33
C ARG A 641 -37.99 15.67 10.33
N THR A 642 -37.03 14.89 9.88
CA THR A 642 -36.08 14.23 10.76
C THR A 642 -35.28 15.23 11.59
N VAL A 643 -34.72 16.27 10.93
CA VAL A 643 -33.96 17.32 11.63
C VAL A 643 -34.82 18.02 12.68
N LEU A 644 -36.01 18.44 12.31
CA LEU A 644 -36.92 19.10 13.27
C LEU A 644 -37.36 18.19 14.42
N CYS A 645 -37.69 16.93 14.14
CA CYS A 645 -38.08 15.97 15.18
C CYS A 645 -36.95 15.72 16.20
N LEU A 646 -35.68 15.68 15.78
CA LEU A 646 -34.55 15.56 16.72
C LEU A 646 -34.53 16.75 17.69
N GLU A 647 -34.75 17.96 17.19
CA GLU A 647 -34.81 19.17 18.03
C GLU A 647 -36.03 19.18 18.96
N VAL A 648 -37.21 18.73 18.49
CA VAL A 648 -38.40 18.52 19.29
C VAL A 648 -38.16 17.48 20.39
N PHE A 649 -37.49 16.38 20.08
CA PHE A 649 -37.15 15.34 21.06
C PHE A 649 -36.14 15.86 22.10
N ARG A 650 -35.17 16.67 21.68
CA ARG A 650 -34.22 17.35 22.57
C ARG A 650 -34.95 18.33 23.53
N GLU A 651 -35.77 19.20 22.96
CA GLU A 651 -36.56 20.16 23.72
C GLU A 651 -37.46 19.47 24.76
N ARG A 652 -38.06 18.34 24.41
CA ARG A 652 -38.95 17.58 25.29
C ARG A 652 -38.21 16.61 26.21
N GLY A 653 -36.89 16.66 26.25
CA GLY A 653 -36.07 15.88 27.17
C GLY A 653 -36.06 14.38 26.88
N LEU A 654 -36.35 13.95 25.66
CA LEU A 654 -36.31 12.55 25.23
C LEU A 654 -34.89 12.10 24.83
N LEU A 655 -34.09 13.04 24.36
CA LEU A 655 -32.69 12.80 24.01
C LEU A 655 -31.81 14.00 24.38
N GLN A 656 -30.54 13.73 24.62
CA GLN A 656 -29.48 14.73 24.64
C GLN A 656 -28.70 14.61 23.35
N CYS A 657 -28.48 15.74 22.65
CA CYS A 657 -27.63 15.78 21.49
C CYS A 657 -26.70 16.98 21.53
N ARG A 658 -25.46 16.76 21.10
CA ARG A 658 -24.44 17.80 20.95
C ARG A 658 -23.77 17.66 19.59
N ARG A 659 -23.90 18.70 18.77
CA ARG A 659 -23.21 18.77 17.48
C ARG A 659 -21.88 19.49 17.64
N LEU A 660 -20.79 18.93 17.05
CA LEU A 660 -19.44 19.48 17.00
C LEU A 660 -18.95 19.39 15.55
N GLY A 661 -19.13 20.48 14.80
CA GLY A 661 -18.80 20.48 13.36
C GLY A 661 -19.65 19.47 12.58
N ASP A 662 -19.00 18.51 11.95
CA ASP A 662 -19.65 17.44 11.17
C ASP A 662 -20.07 16.23 12.02
N SER A 663 -19.72 16.18 13.30
CA SER A 663 -20.06 15.09 14.21
C SER A 663 -21.21 15.44 15.15
N ILE A 664 -21.94 14.42 15.59
CA ILE A 664 -23.01 14.52 16.59
C ILE A 664 -22.86 13.43 17.64
N SER A 665 -23.07 13.78 18.90
CA SER A 665 -23.20 12.86 20.03
C SER A 665 -24.66 12.82 20.47
N LEU A 666 -25.21 11.61 20.63
CA LEU A 666 -26.60 11.34 21.00
C LEU A 666 -26.67 10.39 22.22
N HIS A 667 -27.51 10.76 23.21
CA HIS A 667 -27.90 9.90 24.33
C HIS A 667 -29.41 9.92 24.51
N LEU A 668 -30.05 8.76 24.62
CA LEU A 668 -31.47 8.66 24.93
C LEU A 668 -31.68 8.79 26.43
N THR A 669 -32.49 9.79 26.86
CA THR A 669 -32.66 10.13 28.28
C THR A 669 -33.90 9.52 28.92
N SER A 670 -34.90 9.05 28.11
CA SER A 670 -36.12 8.47 28.64
C SER A 670 -36.35 7.05 28.20
N GLN A 671 -36.22 6.10 29.09
CA GLN A 671 -36.76 4.76 28.92
C GLN A 671 -38.15 4.69 29.61
N GLY A 672 -39.22 4.56 28.79
CA GLY A 672 -40.55 4.20 29.24
C GLY A 672 -41.52 5.30 29.69
N LYS A 673 -41.16 6.62 29.68
CA LYS A 673 -42.10 7.69 29.99
C LYS A 673 -42.79 8.23 28.73
N LYS A 674 -44.14 8.32 28.78
CA LYS A 674 -44.92 9.03 27.76
C LYS A 674 -44.69 10.54 27.86
N VAL A 675 -44.23 11.18 26.78
CA VAL A 675 -44.00 12.61 26.67
C VAL A 675 -44.98 13.22 25.67
N ALA A 676 -45.62 14.33 26.06
CA ALA A 676 -46.54 15.08 25.19
C ALA A 676 -45.73 15.96 24.23
N LEU A 677 -45.54 15.52 22.97
CA LEU A 677 -44.78 16.24 21.91
C LEU A 677 -45.53 17.51 21.45
N ASP A 678 -46.86 17.51 21.52
CA ASP A 678 -47.76 18.62 21.17
C ASP A 678 -47.51 19.89 22.01
N ARG A 679 -46.81 19.75 23.17
CA ARG A 679 -46.36 20.85 24.00
C ARG A 679 -44.99 21.41 23.60
N SER A 680 -44.40 20.99 22.48
CA SER A 680 -43.17 21.56 21.97
C SER A 680 -43.44 22.99 21.46
N GLU A 681 -42.59 23.94 21.85
CA GLU A 681 -42.69 25.32 21.36
C GLU A 681 -42.51 25.38 19.82
N TYR A 682 -41.65 24.55 19.26
CA TYR A 682 -41.44 24.48 17.83
C TYR A 682 -42.70 24.02 17.11
N LEU A 683 -43.38 22.99 17.58
CA LEU A 683 -44.64 22.50 16.97
C LEU A 683 -45.77 23.50 17.17
N LEU A 684 -45.87 24.16 18.32
CA LEU A 684 -46.85 25.19 18.60
C LEU A 684 -46.67 26.41 17.68
N ARG A 685 -45.46 26.83 17.38
CA ARG A 685 -45.16 27.91 16.42
C ARG A 685 -45.60 27.54 15.01
N LEU A 686 -45.34 26.30 14.56
CA LEU A 686 -45.77 25.84 13.26
C LEU A 686 -47.30 25.82 13.14
N HIS A 687 -48.03 25.37 14.17
CA HIS A 687 -49.48 25.41 14.19
C HIS A 687 -50.03 26.87 14.11
N ARG A 688 -49.46 27.82 14.88
CA ARG A 688 -49.84 29.24 14.77
C ARG A 688 -49.60 29.80 13.37
N ALA A 689 -48.49 29.50 12.74
CA ALA A 689 -48.19 29.94 11.36
C ALA A 689 -49.19 29.37 10.32
N LEU A 690 -49.81 28.23 10.61
CA LEU A 690 -50.86 27.64 9.76
C LEU A 690 -52.24 28.25 10.06
N ASP A 691 -52.56 28.59 11.30
CA ASP A 691 -53.82 29.16 11.72
C ASP A 691 -54.00 30.63 11.20
N THR A 692 -52.91 31.39 11.14
CA THR A 692 -52.90 32.74 10.55
C THR A 692 -53.32 32.72 9.07
N SER A 693 -53.08 31.61 8.37
CA SER A 693 -53.51 31.46 6.96
C SER A 693 -55.02 31.13 6.81
N ARG A 694 -55.66 30.55 7.83
CA ARG A 694 -57.09 30.22 7.83
C ARG A 694 -58.00 31.37 8.25
N GLY A 695 -57.44 32.37 8.96
CA GLY A 695 -58.15 33.55 9.43
C GLY A 695 -58.20 34.73 8.45
N GLY A 696 -57.45 34.72 7.35
CA GLY A 696 -57.38 35.79 6.33
C GLY A 696 -58.45 35.76 5.24
N GLY A 697 -59.45 34.90 5.34
CA GLY A 697 -60.49 34.69 4.35
C GLY A 697 -61.89 35.22 4.74
N ARG A 698 -61.95 36.22 5.61
CA ARG A 698 -63.20 36.95 5.91
C ARG A 698 -62.92 38.44 6.03
N LEU A 699 -62.92 39.12 4.93
CA LEU A 699 -63.43 40.49 4.76
C LEU A 699 -63.79 40.70 3.29
#